data_d1485621b2ad4fb64df90f1251b3937b
#
_entry.id   d1485621b2ad4fb64df90f1251b3937b
#
_cell.length_a   1.000
_cell.length_b   1.000
_cell.length_c   1.000
_cell.angle_alpha   90.00
_cell.angle_beta   90.00
_cell.angle_gamma   90.00
#
_symmetry.space_group_name_H-M   'P 1'
#
loop_
_entity.id
_entity.type
_entity.pdbx_description
1 polymer ?
#
loop_
_entity_poly.entity_id
_entity_poly.type
_entity_poly.pdbx_seq_one_letter_code
_entity_poly.pdbx_strand_id
1 'polypeptide(L)'
;MRVTDLKTNRMVNPLGFDLGRPRLSYLVVDTAAKKQEAAQIQVALDVKFQETVYDSGKSADIDSLGFELPLELQPRTRYFWRVTVWAEGGETAASEPAWFETAKMDEPWAGKWIVPGYEDRIHPVLSRTFEVDKPVKSARAYACGVGLYEMYLNGRKCGGEYLAPGFNAYDHWLQYQTYDLTDVLNEGENTVEVLLGNGMYKGRFGFRDQGNVNVYGDQFALLCEIIIDFTDGTQLVVKSDQSWNARKSKILDSSIYDGEIYDATFEDPAVHKVREVDLGYDRLKARLSLPIAVKERLPVAEVITTPSGQTVLDLGQNMVGWLEFRTKAPKGTEIKLQYGEILQNGEFFRDNLRTAKAEFTYIAGGSEATVRPHFTYYGFRYVKVSGWPGELNPDDFTGCVLYSDMELTGRIETGNPLVNRLFLNALWGQKGNFLDVPTDCPQRDERLGWTGDAQVFAGTASFNMDTYAFFNKYLYDLWQEQKSRGGMVSHYVPAAGSEEGGACAWADAATIIPWNIYVQYGDRAILEQQFPSMKAWVDYIRGEDEKAGGKRLWTTGFHFGDWLALDGEDPKRPFGGTEEAYIASAFYCYSAGLVAKAARVLGYADLAEEYQTLADEVREAIRREYFTAGGRLALDNQTAYVLALFMDLAPEGQRERVIEDLRKRLAKDGFYLKTGFVGTPYLCRVLSDNGCNDIAYRLLLNEGFPSWLYAVKMGATTIWERWNSVLPDGSISDTGMNSLNHYAYGSIMEWVYRNAAGLNPLEEEPGFRKVLLRPMPDARLGYVKMSYKSPVGLYESKWEIDEAGGLEFRFVIPFNASAKAVLPHARLEELNVNGKRFSQAGLEGVQEGDCAAVELTSGTWEFSYMPAEAYRKVYSTESTLAELMVDSRAWETVREHIPQVEYIPPSMYSQVASVPLREVLEGSYVLRVGEDALATLDKALKQLG
;
A
#
# COMPACT_ATOMS: atom_id res chain seq x y z
N MET A 1 15.72 -16.68 25.25
CA MET A 1 14.96 -15.43 25.02
C MET A 1 15.89 -14.36 24.46
N ARG A 2 15.43 -13.63 23.45
CA ARG A 2 16.16 -12.49 22.87
C ARG A 2 15.16 -11.35 22.62
N VAL A 3 15.56 -10.12 22.95
CA VAL A 3 14.79 -8.91 22.69
C VAL A 3 15.40 -8.21 21.47
N THR A 4 14.56 -7.92 20.49
CA THR A 4 14.98 -7.43 19.16
C THR A 4 13.96 -6.47 18.55
N ASP A 5 14.26 -5.98 17.33
CA ASP A 5 13.36 -5.13 16.54
C ASP A 5 12.92 -3.87 17.30
N LEU A 6 13.88 -3.21 17.96
CA LEU A 6 13.63 -1.97 18.67
C LEU A 6 13.32 -0.87 17.68
N LYS A 7 12.14 -0.27 17.78
CA LYS A 7 11.70 0.82 16.91
C LYS A 7 11.21 2.02 17.74
N THR A 8 11.48 3.21 17.23
CA THR A 8 10.91 4.47 17.72
C THR A 8 9.94 4.99 16.68
N ASN A 9 8.66 5.19 17.05
CA ASN A 9 7.57 5.53 16.13
C ASN A 9 7.52 4.59 14.89
N ARG A 10 7.73 3.30 15.12
CA ARG A 10 7.78 2.23 14.09
C ARG A 10 8.96 2.34 13.12
N MET A 11 9.95 3.19 13.40
CA MET A 11 11.17 3.35 12.59
C MET A 11 12.40 2.81 13.33
N VAL A 12 13.35 2.29 12.58
CA VAL A 12 14.64 1.83 13.11
C VAL A 12 15.61 3.00 13.14
N ASN A 13 16.09 3.36 14.34
CA ASN A 13 17.08 4.42 14.54
C ASN A 13 16.79 5.72 13.75
N PRO A 14 15.63 6.36 13.92
CA PRO A 14 15.27 7.55 13.15
C PRO A 14 16.18 8.74 13.48
N LEU A 15 16.70 9.38 12.43
CA LEU A 15 17.56 10.57 12.49
C LEU A 15 16.79 11.79 12.00
N GLY A 16 16.56 12.76 12.88
CA GLY A 16 16.02 14.06 12.52
C GLY A 16 14.56 14.03 12.04
N PHE A 17 13.78 13.04 12.47
CA PHE A 17 12.33 13.00 12.24
C PHE A 17 11.59 13.87 13.27
N ASP A 18 10.39 14.32 12.89
CA ASP A 18 9.44 14.82 13.88
C ASP A 18 8.86 13.62 14.65
N LEU A 19 9.35 13.43 15.85
CA LEU A 19 8.97 12.29 16.67
C LEU A 19 7.78 12.57 17.58
N GLY A 20 7.39 13.86 17.76
CA GLY A 20 6.39 14.23 18.74
C GLY A 20 6.74 13.66 20.12
N ARG A 21 5.84 12.84 20.68
CA ARG A 21 6.15 11.99 21.85
C ARG A 21 6.59 10.63 21.37
N PRO A 22 7.89 10.27 21.54
CA PRO A 22 8.41 9.02 21.02
C PRO A 22 7.69 7.80 21.61
N ARG A 23 7.33 6.87 20.75
CA ARG A 23 6.79 5.56 21.14
C ARG A 23 7.79 4.47 20.82
N LEU A 24 8.20 3.76 21.86
CA LEU A 24 9.22 2.73 21.82
C LEU A 24 8.55 1.36 21.75
N SER A 25 8.88 0.57 20.75
CA SER A 25 8.36 -0.77 20.56
C SER A 25 9.48 -1.79 20.37
N TYR A 26 9.21 -3.05 20.73
CA TYR A 26 10.21 -4.12 20.63
C TYR A 26 9.53 -5.47 20.48
N LEU A 27 10.29 -6.47 20.00
CA LEU A 27 9.88 -7.85 19.90
C LEU A 27 10.67 -8.76 20.84
N VAL A 28 10.03 -9.83 21.31
CA VAL A 28 10.69 -10.90 22.05
C VAL A 28 10.59 -12.19 21.24
N VAL A 29 11.73 -12.81 20.99
CA VAL A 29 11.85 -14.04 20.20
C VAL A 29 12.72 -15.07 20.90
N ASP A 30 12.78 -16.29 20.36
CA ASP A 30 13.65 -17.37 20.84
C ASP A 30 13.42 -17.70 22.34
N THR A 31 12.15 -17.80 22.74
CA THR A 31 11.75 -18.16 24.13
C THR A 31 10.67 -19.21 24.13
N ALA A 32 10.66 -20.04 25.18
CA ALA A 32 9.57 -20.97 25.48
C ALA A 32 8.48 -20.32 26.37
N ALA A 33 8.79 -19.19 27.00
CA ALA A 33 7.83 -18.42 27.78
C ALA A 33 6.68 -17.89 26.90
N LYS A 34 5.49 -17.77 27.49
CA LYS A 34 4.28 -17.37 26.78
C LYS A 34 3.96 -15.89 26.93
N LYS A 35 4.32 -15.30 28.07
CA LYS A 35 3.94 -13.93 28.44
C LYS A 35 5.10 -13.16 29.05
N GLN A 36 5.06 -11.85 28.80
CA GLN A 36 5.82 -10.87 29.54
C GLN A 36 5.20 -10.66 30.92
N GLU A 37 6.01 -10.72 31.97
CA GLU A 37 5.60 -10.33 33.33
C GLU A 37 5.90 -8.87 33.62
N ALA A 38 7.03 -8.38 33.11
CA ALA A 38 7.45 -7.00 33.26
C ALA A 38 8.47 -6.63 32.20
N ALA A 39 8.67 -5.33 32.04
CA ALA A 39 9.79 -4.77 31.28
C ALA A 39 10.37 -3.57 32.00
N GLN A 40 11.56 -3.14 31.59
CA GLN A 40 12.21 -1.90 32.00
C GLN A 40 12.82 -1.25 30.78
N ILE A 41 12.50 0.02 30.57
CA ILE A 41 13.09 0.86 29.51
C ILE A 41 14.03 1.85 30.14
N GLN A 42 15.25 1.90 29.62
CA GLN A 42 16.26 2.88 29.99
C GLN A 42 16.66 3.72 28.78
N VAL A 43 16.79 5.03 28.98
CA VAL A 43 17.22 5.99 27.95
C VAL A 43 18.42 6.78 28.47
N ALA A 44 19.47 6.92 27.65
CA ALA A 44 20.70 7.61 27.99
C ALA A 44 21.19 8.50 26.84
N LEU A 45 22.10 9.43 27.15
CA LEU A 45 22.77 10.27 26.14
C LEU A 45 24.03 9.60 25.56
N ASP A 46 24.41 8.45 26.09
CA ASP A 46 25.56 7.69 25.63
C ASP A 46 25.22 6.19 25.49
N VAL A 47 25.92 5.50 24.59
CA VAL A 47 25.66 4.08 24.27
C VAL A 47 26.02 3.14 25.44
N LYS A 48 26.80 3.61 26.41
CA LYS A 48 27.20 2.81 27.59
C LYS A 48 26.27 3.02 28.78
N PHE A 49 25.25 3.88 28.63
CA PHE A 49 24.26 4.22 29.67
C PHE A 49 24.90 4.80 30.95
N GLN A 50 25.96 5.60 30.82
CA GLN A 50 26.60 6.32 31.94
C GLN A 50 25.79 7.58 32.28
N GLU A 51 25.21 8.23 31.29
CA GLU A 51 24.33 9.42 31.43
C GLU A 51 22.88 9.03 31.18
N THR A 52 22.28 8.23 32.07
CA THR A 52 20.87 7.83 31.98
C THR A 52 19.97 9.02 32.31
N VAL A 53 19.10 9.37 31.36
CA VAL A 53 18.14 10.47 31.49
C VAL A 53 16.72 10.00 31.80
N TYR A 54 16.43 8.72 31.58
CA TYR A 54 15.15 8.10 31.93
C TYR A 54 15.34 6.62 32.28
N ASP A 55 14.67 6.18 33.31
CA ASP A 55 14.57 4.77 33.70
C ASP A 55 13.15 4.52 34.25
N SER A 56 12.40 3.67 33.53
CA SER A 56 11.04 3.32 33.94
C SER A 56 10.99 2.50 35.23
N GLY A 57 12.13 1.93 35.68
CA GLY A 57 12.13 0.81 36.60
C GLY A 57 11.45 -0.42 35.98
N LYS A 58 11.48 -1.52 36.73
CA LYS A 58 10.76 -2.75 36.34
C LYS A 58 9.24 -2.54 36.56
N SER A 59 8.46 -2.63 35.45
CA SER A 59 7.00 -2.46 35.50
C SER A 59 6.28 -3.50 34.65
N ALA A 60 5.13 -3.94 35.10
CA ALA A 60 4.21 -4.79 34.34
C ALA A 60 3.38 -3.99 33.32
N ASP A 61 3.35 -2.66 33.43
CA ASP A 61 2.52 -1.78 32.59
C ASP A 61 3.20 -1.39 31.26
N ILE A 62 4.45 -1.81 31.04
CA ILE A 62 5.16 -1.50 29.82
C ILE A 62 4.67 -2.40 28.68
N ASP A 63 4.05 -1.79 27.68
CA ASP A 63 3.57 -2.45 26.49
C ASP A 63 4.62 -2.45 25.38
N SER A 64 4.91 -3.63 24.81
CA SER A 64 5.86 -3.80 23.70
C SER A 64 5.36 -3.26 22.38
N LEU A 65 4.04 -3.01 22.21
CA LEU A 65 3.47 -2.37 21.02
C LEU A 65 3.87 -0.90 20.89
N GLY A 66 3.99 -0.19 22.03
CA GLY A 66 4.32 1.23 22.00
C GLY A 66 4.31 1.84 23.40
N PHE A 67 5.47 1.93 24.03
CA PHE A 67 5.65 2.67 25.28
C PHE A 67 5.88 4.14 24.96
N GLU A 68 4.95 5.02 25.34
CA GLU A 68 5.13 6.46 25.21
C GLU A 68 6.19 6.93 26.21
N LEU A 69 7.28 7.48 25.69
CA LEU A 69 8.40 7.96 26.50
C LEU A 69 8.03 9.28 27.18
N PRO A 70 7.88 9.33 28.51
CA PRO A 70 7.56 10.54 29.25
C PRO A 70 8.82 11.37 29.53
N LEU A 71 9.53 11.76 28.48
CA LEU A 71 10.77 12.53 28.53
C LEU A 71 10.63 13.78 27.67
N GLU A 72 10.97 14.94 28.23
CA GLU A 72 11.10 16.17 27.45
C GLU A 72 12.38 16.13 26.64
N LEU A 73 12.23 16.08 25.33
CA LEU A 73 13.35 15.95 24.41
C LEU A 73 14.06 17.27 24.19
N GLN A 74 15.38 17.21 24.05
CA GLN A 74 16.22 18.35 23.69
C GLN A 74 16.47 18.35 22.16
N PRO A 75 16.59 19.52 21.53
CA PRO A 75 16.95 19.63 20.12
C PRO A 75 18.29 18.96 19.81
N ARG A 76 18.44 18.45 18.59
CA ARG A 76 19.71 17.91 18.04
C ARG A 76 20.40 16.92 18.96
N THR A 77 19.62 16.10 19.68
CA THR A 77 20.13 15.20 20.71
C THR A 77 19.89 13.75 20.33
N ARG A 78 20.94 12.94 20.35
CA ARG A 78 20.84 11.49 20.19
C ARG A 78 20.58 10.84 21.53
N TYR A 79 19.50 10.08 21.59
CA TYR A 79 19.09 9.26 22.72
C TYR A 79 19.31 7.80 22.40
N PHE A 80 20.04 7.09 23.24
CA PHE A 80 20.18 5.64 23.19
C PHE A 80 19.19 5.02 24.15
N TRP A 81 18.56 3.94 23.76
CA TRP A 81 17.64 3.25 24.63
C TRP A 81 17.74 1.75 24.51
N ARG A 82 17.41 1.06 25.58
CA ARG A 82 17.36 -0.39 25.68
C ARG A 82 16.19 -0.84 26.52
N VAL A 83 15.80 -2.10 26.37
CA VAL A 83 14.75 -2.71 27.17
C VAL A 83 15.23 -4.01 27.77
N THR A 84 14.92 -4.24 29.05
CA THR A 84 15.05 -5.52 29.73
C THR A 84 13.67 -6.10 29.95
N VAL A 85 13.47 -7.35 29.54
CA VAL A 85 12.18 -8.07 29.65
C VAL A 85 12.32 -9.22 30.62
N TRP A 86 11.33 -9.35 31.51
CA TRP A 86 11.14 -10.52 32.39
C TRP A 86 9.91 -11.26 31.91
N ALA A 87 10.07 -12.54 31.59
CA ALA A 87 9.01 -13.41 31.15
C ALA A 87 8.59 -14.41 32.22
N GLU A 88 7.42 -14.99 32.08
CA GLU A 88 6.96 -16.05 32.96
C GLU A 88 7.97 -17.21 33.02
N GLY A 89 8.07 -17.85 34.19
CA GLY A 89 9.10 -18.89 34.42
C GLY A 89 10.48 -18.33 34.75
N GLY A 90 10.64 -17.03 34.90
CA GLY A 90 11.86 -16.34 35.36
C GLY A 90 12.91 -16.12 34.30
N GLU A 91 12.63 -16.33 33.02
CA GLU A 91 13.52 -16.01 31.93
C GLU A 91 13.66 -14.49 31.77
N THR A 92 14.87 -13.98 31.58
CA THR A 92 15.15 -12.53 31.46
C THR A 92 16.17 -12.28 30.37
N ALA A 93 15.94 -11.24 29.57
CA ALA A 93 16.90 -10.76 28.57
C ALA A 93 16.86 -9.23 28.43
N ALA A 94 18.01 -8.65 28.15
CA ALA A 94 18.15 -7.25 27.75
C ALA A 94 18.42 -7.17 26.24
N SER A 95 17.94 -6.10 25.60
CA SER A 95 18.24 -5.81 24.21
C SER A 95 19.63 -5.21 24.04
N GLU A 96 20.19 -5.27 22.83
CA GLU A 96 21.18 -4.32 22.39
C GLU A 96 20.58 -2.90 22.36
N PRO A 97 21.37 -1.84 22.50
CA PRO A 97 20.88 -0.47 22.40
C PRO A 97 20.40 -0.12 21.00
N ALA A 98 19.24 0.53 20.90
CA ALA A 98 18.80 1.30 19.75
C ALA A 98 18.96 2.80 20.05
N TRP A 99 18.71 3.64 19.06
CA TRP A 99 18.75 5.08 19.25
C TRP A 99 17.70 5.82 18.42
N PHE A 100 17.44 7.04 18.78
CA PHE A 100 16.79 8.05 17.95
C PHE A 100 17.47 9.39 18.14
N GLU A 101 17.41 10.25 17.16
CA GLU A 101 18.01 11.59 17.24
C GLU A 101 16.99 12.65 16.83
N THR A 102 16.79 13.62 17.70
CA THR A 102 15.86 14.73 17.46
C THR A 102 16.41 15.66 16.37
N ALA A 103 15.49 16.27 15.64
CA ALA A 103 15.80 17.35 14.71
C ALA A 103 16.09 18.66 15.44
N LYS A 104 16.07 19.80 14.74
CA LYS A 104 16.23 21.14 15.33
C LYS A 104 15.12 21.52 16.30
N MET A 105 13.95 20.87 16.20
CA MET A 105 12.75 21.21 16.96
C MET A 105 12.45 22.73 16.86
N ASP A 106 12.34 23.43 17.99
CA ASP A 106 12.06 24.88 18.04
C ASP A 106 13.31 25.77 17.95
N GLU A 107 14.49 25.20 17.71
CA GLU A 107 15.69 26.00 17.54
C GLU A 107 15.59 26.90 16.29
N PRO A 108 15.89 28.20 16.44
CA PRO A 108 15.82 29.12 15.31
C PRO A 108 16.87 28.80 14.25
N TRP A 109 16.53 29.08 13.01
CA TRP A 109 17.46 28.97 11.89
C TRP A 109 18.39 30.19 11.85
N ALA A 110 19.70 29.95 11.85
CA ALA A 110 20.71 30.97 11.61
C ALA A 110 20.97 31.19 10.10
N GLY A 111 20.73 30.14 9.29
CA GLY A 111 20.79 30.18 7.83
C GLY A 111 19.67 31.01 7.21
N LYS A 112 19.93 31.48 6.00
CA LYS A 112 18.96 32.19 5.16
C LYS A 112 18.59 31.34 3.98
N TRP A 113 17.37 31.54 3.46
CA TRP A 113 17.01 31.00 2.17
C TRP A 113 17.87 31.67 1.10
N ILE A 114 18.55 30.86 0.29
CA ILE A 114 19.40 31.34 -0.80
C ILE A 114 18.94 30.77 -2.13
N VAL A 115 19.01 31.61 -3.17
CA VAL A 115 18.72 31.27 -4.56
C VAL A 115 19.92 31.57 -5.43
N PRO A 116 20.06 30.95 -6.62
CA PRO A 116 21.09 31.37 -7.58
C PRO A 116 20.99 32.85 -7.88
N GLY A 117 22.14 33.55 -8.04
CA GLY A 117 22.16 34.96 -8.42
C GLY A 117 21.94 35.21 -9.92
N TYR A 118 21.40 34.23 -10.63
CA TYR A 118 21.02 34.27 -12.05
C TYR A 118 19.67 33.57 -12.27
N GLU A 119 19.02 33.88 -13.33
CA GLU A 119 17.79 33.20 -13.79
C GLU A 119 18.14 32.30 -14.98
N ASP A 120 17.94 30.99 -14.81
CA ASP A 120 18.11 29.96 -15.84
C ASP A 120 17.28 28.72 -15.50
N ARG A 121 16.92 27.96 -16.53
CA ARG A 121 16.30 26.65 -16.36
C ARG A 121 17.29 25.52 -16.02
N ILE A 122 18.60 25.75 -16.34
CA ILE A 122 19.67 24.81 -15.99
C ILE A 122 19.76 24.71 -14.48
N HIS A 123 19.77 23.49 -14.00
CA HIS A 123 19.75 23.22 -12.56
C HIS A 123 21.00 23.75 -11.88
N PRO A 124 20.89 24.45 -10.74
CA PRO A 124 22.04 25.02 -10.03
C PRO A 124 22.69 24.02 -9.10
N VAL A 125 23.99 24.19 -8.91
CA VAL A 125 24.73 23.70 -7.73
C VAL A 125 25.03 24.89 -6.85
N LEU A 126 24.55 24.89 -5.61
CA LEU A 126 24.92 25.86 -4.58
C LEU A 126 26.04 25.29 -3.74
N SER A 127 27.10 26.04 -3.47
CA SER A 127 28.28 25.49 -2.81
C SER A 127 28.93 26.45 -1.81
N ARG A 128 29.60 25.87 -0.82
CA ARG A 128 30.38 26.57 0.20
C ARG A 128 31.58 25.74 0.59
N THR A 129 32.77 26.38 0.58
CA THR A 129 34.00 25.83 1.16
C THR A 129 34.19 26.39 2.58
N PHE A 130 34.62 25.55 3.51
CA PHE A 130 34.88 25.89 4.91
C PHE A 130 35.99 25.02 5.49
N GLU A 131 36.60 25.51 6.57
CA GLU A 131 37.72 24.85 7.24
C GLU A 131 37.28 24.17 8.55
N VAL A 132 37.80 22.98 8.82
CA VAL A 132 37.64 22.23 10.06
C VAL A 132 39.03 22.06 10.67
N ASP A 133 39.32 22.83 11.72
CA ASP A 133 40.66 22.95 12.31
C ASP A 133 40.78 22.24 13.68
N LYS A 134 39.76 21.55 14.12
CA LYS A 134 39.71 20.86 15.41
C LYS A 134 39.10 19.45 15.26
N PRO A 135 39.41 18.54 16.19
CA PRO A 135 38.81 17.22 16.23
C PRO A 135 37.27 17.28 16.39
N VAL A 136 36.57 16.67 15.45
CA VAL A 136 35.09 16.63 15.39
C VAL A 136 34.58 15.60 16.40
N LYS A 137 33.60 15.99 17.20
CA LYS A 137 32.81 15.12 18.07
C LYS A 137 31.58 14.61 17.33
N SER A 138 30.83 15.51 16.68
CA SER A 138 29.66 15.20 15.86
C SER A 138 29.43 16.30 14.83
N ALA A 139 28.83 15.96 13.71
CA ALA A 139 28.44 16.92 12.69
C ALA A 139 27.12 16.54 12.06
N ARG A 140 26.21 17.51 11.93
CA ARG A 140 24.88 17.34 11.32
C ARG A 140 24.61 18.45 10.32
N ALA A 141 24.09 18.06 9.16
CA ALA A 141 23.48 19.02 8.24
C ALA A 141 21.97 18.95 8.35
N TYR A 142 21.36 20.13 8.39
CA TYR A 142 19.92 20.37 8.32
C TYR A 142 19.65 21.09 7.01
N ALA A 143 18.94 20.46 6.08
CA ALA A 143 18.74 21.01 4.74
C ALA A 143 17.28 20.91 4.29
N CYS A 144 16.80 21.98 3.66
CA CYS A 144 15.52 22.03 2.98
C CYS A 144 15.74 22.68 1.60
N GLY A 145 15.46 21.91 0.55
CA GLY A 145 15.36 22.44 -0.81
C GLY A 145 13.91 22.61 -1.20
N VAL A 146 13.54 23.69 -1.89
CA VAL A 146 12.27 23.78 -2.57
C VAL A 146 12.42 23.29 -4.01
N GLY A 147 11.67 22.25 -4.34
CA GLY A 147 11.94 21.31 -5.42
C GLY A 147 12.62 20.06 -4.84
N LEU A 148 13.38 19.37 -5.68
CA LEU A 148 14.19 18.23 -5.24
C LEU A 148 15.64 18.66 -5.05
N TYR A 149 16.39 17.91 -4.22
CA TYR A 149 17.82 18.19 -4.06
C TYR A 149 18.64 16.94 -3.75
N GLU A 150 19.92 16.98 -4.09
CA GLU A 150 20.95 16.06 -3.60
C GLU A 150 22.09 16.87 -2.98
N MET A 151 22.49 16.51 -1.77
CA MET A 151 23.58 17.13 -1.03
C MET A 151 24.84 16.28 -1.12
N TYR A 152 25.97 16.93 -1.34
CA TYR A 152 27.28 16.30 -1.42
C TYR A 152 28.25 17.01 -0.48
N LEU A 153 29.13 16.25 0.17
CA LEU A 153 30.27 16.76 0.92
C LEU A 153 31.55 16.15 0.37
N ASN A 154 32.49 16.99 -0.04
CA ASN A 154 33.76 16.56 -0.64
C ASN A 154 33.54 15.60 -1.84
N GLY A 155 32.52 15.85 -2.66
CA GLY A 155 32.13 15.03 -3.81
C GLY A 155 31.40 13.72 -3.48
N ARG A 156 31.15 13.42 -2.19
CA ARG A 156 30.39 12.24 -1.76
C ARG A 156 28.94 12.62 -1.42
N LYS A 157 27.98 11.88 -1.97
CA LYS A 157 26.55 12.09 -1.66
C LYS A 157 26.27 11.87 -0.17
N CYS A 158 25.59 12.81 0.46
CA CYS A 158 25.14 12.72 1.85
C CYS A 158 23.84 11.88 1.92
N GLY A 159 23.85 10.88 2.78
CA GLY A 159 22.73 9.98 2.94
C GLY A 159 22.49 9.02 1.76
N GLY A 160 21.60 8.04 1.95
CA GLY A 160 21.26 7.01 0.97
C GLY A 160 19.98 7.29 0.19
N GLU A 161 19.31 8.41 0.46
CA GLU A 161 18.03 8.75 -0.11
C GLU A 161 18.11 9.49 -1.44
N TYR A 162 17.03 9.42 -2.20
CA TYR A 162 16.83 10.09 -3.47
C TYR A 162 15.52 10.87 -3.44
N LEU A 163 15.36 11.82 -4.36
CA LEU A 163 14.16 12.63 -4.51
C LEU A 163 13.77 13.39 -3.22
N ALA A 164 14.76 13.71 -2.37
CA ALA A 164 14.53 14.55 -1.19
C ALA A 164 14.11 15.98 -1.61
N PRO A 165 13.24 16.64 -0.85
CA PRO A 165 12.62 16.26 0.41
C PRO A 165 11.40 15.32 0.27
N GLY A 166 10.97 14.97 -0.93
CA GLY A 166 9.76 14.23 -1.21
C GLY A 166 8.63 15.12 -1.72
N PHE A 167 7.41 14.61 -1.74
CA PHE A 167 6.21 15.34 -2.15
C PHE A 167 5.28 15.55 -0.95
N ASN A 168 5.17 16.77 -0.49
CA ASN A 168 4.28 17.19 0.59
C ASN A 168 3.42 18.39 0.15
N ALA A 169 2.44 18.75 0.96
CA ALA A 169 1.58 19.91 0.72
C ALA A 169 2.39 21.20 0.95
N TYR A 170 3.22 21.56 -0.04
CA TYR A 170 4.20 22.64 0.05
C TYR A 170 3.61 24.01 0.39
N ASP A 171 2.34 24.25 0.10
CA ASP A 171 1.64 25.47 0.49
C ASP A 171 1.46 25.57 2.00
N HIS A 172 1.40 24.46 2.71
CA HIS A 172 1.11 24.38 4.13
C HIS A 172 2.36 24.13 4.97
N TRP A 173 3.29 23.31 4.49
CA TRP A 173 4.50 22.98 5.23
C TRP A 173 5.66 22.55 4.33
N LEU A 174 6.88 22.72 4.82
CA LEU A 174 8.12 22.33 4.18
C LEU A 174 8.91 21.44 5.14
N GLN A 175 9.36 20.29 4.69
CA GLN A 175 10.15 19.41 5.52
C GLN A 175 11.66 19.56 5.23
N TYR A 176 12.45 19.58 6.30
CA TYR A 176 13.90 19.53 6.20
C TYR A 176 14.43 18.16 6.62
N GLN A 177 15.51 17.73 5.97
CA GLN A 177 16.22 16.50 6.27
C GLN A 177 17.39 16.76 7.18
N THR A 178 17.80 15.74 7.94
CA THR A 178 19.01 15.73 8.76
C THR A 178 19.97 14.69 8.23
N TYR A 179 21.24 15.06 8.02
CA TYR A 179 22.31 14.17 7.58
C TYR A 179 23.40 14.09 8.62
N ASP A 180 23.88 12.88 8.93
CA ASP A 180 25.05 12.68 9.76
C ASP A 180 26.32 12.84 8.90
N LEU A 181 27.12 13.84 9.19
CA LEU A 181 28.35 14.16 8.47
C LEU A 181 29.62 13.85 9.26
N THR A 182 29.51 13.26 10.45
CA THR A 182 30.59 13.07 11.41
C THR A 182 31.81 12.37 10.78
N ASP A 183 31.54 11.28 10.03
CA ASP A 183 32.60 10.44 9.46
C ASP A 183 33.00 10.84 8.02
N VAL A 184 32.42 11.90 7.47
CA VAL A 184 32.69 12.32 6.07
C VAL A 184 33.40 13.66 5.97
N LEU A 185 33.58 14.38 7.09
CA LEU A 185 34.37 15.59 7.16
C LEU A 185 35.86 15.25 7.13
N ASN A 186 36.60 16.08 6.42
CA ASN A 186 38.07 16.07 6.45
C ASN A 186 38.58 17.08 7.49
N GLU A 187 39.78 16.84 8.08
CA GLU A 187 40.55 17.87 8.73
C GLU A 187 41.06 18.86 7.67
N GLY A 188 40.91 20.16 7.91
CA GLY A 188 41.19 21.22 6.94
C GLY A 188 40.00 21.56 6.05
N GLU A 189 40.23 21.75 4.76
CA GLU A 189 39.27 22.22 3.80
C GLU A 189 38.16 21.17 3.49
N ASN A 190 36.92 21.63 3.53
CA ASN A 190 35.73 20.86 3.15
C ASN A 190 34.86 21.70 2.21
N THR A 191 34.23 21.04 1.24
CA THR A 191 33.31 21.69 0.30
C THR A 191 31.95 20.98 0.33
N VAL A 192 30.90 21.70 0.70
CA VAL A 192 29.50 21.26 0.53
C VAL A 192 28.96 21.77 -0.80
N GLU A 193 28.29 20.90 -1.51
CA GLU A 193 27.58 21.19 -2.76
C GLU A 193 26.15 20.66 -2.65
N VAL A 194 25.17 21.47 -3.04
CA VAL A 194 23.76 21.06 -3.10
C VAL A 194 23.25 21.31 -4.51
N LEU A 195 22.94 20.24 -5.19
CA LEU A 195 22.32 20.20 -6.50
C LEU A 195 20.81 20.29 -6.32
N LEU A 196 20.15 21.22 -7.02
CA LEU A 196 18.69 21.43 -6.93
C LEU A 196 18.00 21.04 -8.22
N GLY A 197 16.80 20.46 -8.11
CA GLY A 197 15.97 19.99 -9.20
C GLY A 197 14.55 20.54 -9.16
N ASN A 198 13.87 20.55 -10.29
CA ASN A 198 12.50 21.08 -10.42
C ASN A 198 11.49 20.35 -9.51
N GLY A 199 11.48 19.03 -9.56
CA GLY A 199 10.55 18.19 -8.80
C GLY A 199 9.08 18.53 -9.03
N MET A 200 8.27 18.31 -8.01
CA MET A 200 6.85 18.62 -7.99
C MET A 200 6.59 20.09 -7.63
N TYR A 201 7.60 20.79 -7.08
CA TYR A 201 7.46 22.17 -6.64
C TYR A 201 7.42 23.15 -7.83
N LYS A 202 8.44 23.07 -8.68
CA LYS A 202 8.69 23.99 -9.80
C LYS A 202 8.41 23.35 -11.16
N GLY A 203 8.64 22.05 -11.29
CA GLY A 203 8.47 21.32 -12.54
C GLY A 203 7.03 21.19 -12.99
N ARG A 204 6.84 20.56 -14.16
CA ARG A 204 5.53 20.21 -14.68
C ARG A 204 4.94 19.08 -13.83
N PHE A 205 3.82 19.37 -13.16
CA PHE A 205 3.17 18.41 -12.28
C PHE A 205 1.66 18.69 -12.14
N GLY A 206 0.87 17.67 -11.74
CA GLY A 206 -0.58 17.75 -11.56
C GLY A 206 -1.37 17.14 -12.72
N PHE A 207 -2.69 16.98 -12.51
CA PHE A 207 -3.58 16.29 -13.45
C PHE A 207 -4.17 17.20 -14.54
N ARG A 208 -4.41 18.48 -14.22
CA ARG A 208 -5.05 19.42 -15.16
C ARG A 208 -4.08 19.86 -16.25
N ASP A 209 -4.62 20.04 -17.47
CA ASP A 209 -3.92 20.60 -18.61
C ASP A 209 -2.56 19.95 -18.89
N GLN A 210 -2.47 18.64 -18.66
CA GLN A 210 -1.23 17.86 -18.85
C GLN A 210 -0.12 18.20 -17.82
N GLY A 211 -0.52 18.77 -16.68
CA GLY A 211 0.34 19.25 -15.61
C GLY A 211 0.77 20.71 -15.78
N ASN A 212 0.63 21.47 -14.71
CA ASN A 212 1.06 22.87 -14.66
C ASN A 212 2.53 22.96 -14.22
N VAL A 213 3.24 23.99 -14.67
CA VAL A 213 4.56 24.35 -14.14
C VAL A 213 4.41 25.34 -12.99
N ASN A 214 5.39 25.37 -12.08
CA ASN A 214 5.45 26.31 -10.97
C ASN A 214 4.22 26.25 -10.04
N VAL A 215 3.67 25.04 -9.81
CA VAL A 215 2.46 24.88 -8.99
C VAL A 215 2.62 25.50 -7.60
N TYR A 216 3.80 25.36 -7.00
CA TYR A 216 4.09 25.87 -5.66
C TYR A 216 5.10 27.02 -5.64
N GLY A 217 5.85 27.22 -6.71
CA GLY A 217 6.84 28.29 -6.84
C GLY A 217 7.72 28.13 -8.07
N ASP A 218 8.38 29.24 -8.46
CA ASP A 218 9.15 29.35 -9.70
C ASP A 218 10.67 29.43 -9.50
N GLN A 219 11.15 29.37 -8.24
CA GLN A 219 12.56 29.52 -7.89
C GLN A 219 13.15 28.24 -7.32
N PHE A 220 14.42 28.00 -7.61
CA PHE A 220 15.23 27.07 -6.85
C PHE A 220 15.71 27.75 -5.57
N ALA A 221 15.40 27.23 -4.41
CA ALA A 221 15.89 27.79 -3.16
C ALA A 221 16.39 26.69 -2.21
N LEU A 222 17.35 27.05 -1.37
CA LEU A 222 17.97 26.19 -0.37
C LEU A 222 18.03 26.93 0.97
N LEU A 223 17.69 26.21 2.03
CA LEU A 223 18.03 26.54 3.40
C LEU A 223 18.93 25.44 3.94
N CYS A 224 20.10 25.76 4.46
CA CYS A 224 21.05 24.78 4.95
C CYS A 224 21.85 25.29 6.15
N GLU A 225 22.02 24.42 7.15
CA GLU A 225 22.94 24.60 8.27
C GLU A 225 23.71 23.32 8.50
N ILE A 226 25.04 23.42 8.56
CA ILE A 226 25.90 22.36 9.02
C ILE A 226 26.43 22.76 10.39
N ILE A 227 26.12 22.00 11.41
CA ILE A 227 26.52 22.22 12.80
C ILE A 227 27.56 21.17 13.15
N ILE A 228 28.78 21.62 13.52
CA ILE A 228 29.93 20.78 13.85
C ILE A 228 30.27 21.04 15.30
N ASP A 229 30.11 20.04 16.15
CA ASP A 229 30.52 20.06 17.52
C ASP A 229 31.94 19.48 17.65
N PHE A 230 32.84 20.21 18.29
CA PHE A 230 34.20 19.78 18.52
C PHE A 230 34.36 19.10 19.88
N THR A 231 35.40 18.30 20.01
CA THR A 231 35.75 17.59 21.26
C THR A 231 36.09 18.51 22.41
N ASP A 232 36.49 19.76 22.13
CA ASP A 232 36.79 20.79 23.13
C ASP A 232 35.53 21.55 23.63
N GLY A 233 34.34 21.17 23.14
CA GLY A 233 33.05 21.77 23.48
C GLY A 233 32.72 23.04 22.69
N THR A 234 33.57 23.49 21.78
CA THR A 234 33.28 24.58 20.85
C THR A 234 32.44 24.07 19.67
N GLN A 235 31.82 24.99 18.91
CA GLN A 235 30.97 24.67 17.79
C GLN A 235 31.29 25.56 16.57
N LEU A 236 31.23 24.97 15.37
CA LEU A 236 31.28 25.69 14.11
C LEU A 236 29.92 25.54 13.41
N VAL A 237 29.31 26.64 12.95
CA VAL A 237 28.07 26.65 12.18
C VAL A 237 28.35 27.16 10.79
N VAL A 238 28.24 26.30 9.79
CA VAL A 238 28.26 26.65 8.37
C VAL A 238 26.82 26.78 7.88
N LYS A 239 26.39 28.01 7.61
CA LYS A 239 25.01 28.33 7.25
C LYS A 239 24.88 28.85 5.84
N SER A 240 23.72 28.66 5.25
CA SER A 240 23.37 29.27 3.98
C SER A 240 23.21 30.79 4.15
N ASP A 241 23.99 31.56 3.40
CA ASP A 241 24.00 33.01 3.37
C ASP A 241 24.71 33.49 2.08
N GLN A 242 24.93 34.79 1.94
CA GLN A 242 25.58 35.42 0.78
C GLN A 242 27.02 34.94 0.51
N SER A 243 27.65 34.22 1.43
CA SER A 243 28.98 33.66 1.25
C SER A 243 29.04 32.45 0.34
N TRP A 244 27.87 31.84 0.07
CA TRP A 244 27.74 30.73 -0.87
C TRP A 244 27.91 31.20 -2.31
N ASN A 245 28.27 30.26 -3.16
CA ASN A 245 28.38 30.42 -4.59
C ASN A 245 27.34 29.56 -5.30
N ALA A 246 27.01 29.94 -6.55
CA ALA A 246 26.18 29.17 -7.45
C ALA A 246 26.88 28.96 -8.78
N ARG A 247 26.71 27.80 -9.37
CA ARG A 247 27.10 27.50 -10.75
C ARG A 247 26.00 26.66 -11.42
N LYS A 248 25.95 26.67 -12.73
CA LYS A 248 25.09 25.79 -13.50
C LYS A 248 25.63 24.36 -13.44
N SER A 249 24.75 23.40 -13.26
CA SER A 249 25.11 21.97 -13.25
C SER A 249 25.16 21.38 -14.65
N LYS A 250 25.48 20.11 -14.75
CA LYS A 250 25.38 19.29 -15.95
C LYS A 250 23.96 18.84 -16.28
N ILE A 251 22.99 19.07 -15.39
CA ILE A 251 21.58 18.81 -15.64
C ILE A 251 20.97 20.03 -16.29
N LEU A 252 20.71 19.90 -17.58
CA LEU A 252 20.20 21.01 -18.40
C LEU A 252 18.71 21.21 -18.18
N ASP A 253 17.98 20.13 -17.91
CA ASP A 253 16.55 20.16 -17.58
C ASP A 253 16.14 18.85 -16.87
N SER A 254 15.09 18.91 -16.04
CA SER A 254 14.44 17.74 -15.46
C SER A 254 12.94 17.96 -15.27
N SER A 255 12.19 16.88 -15.36
CA SER A 255 10.75 16.84 -15.10
C SER A 255 10.38 15.46 -14.59
N ILE A 256 9.50 15.41 -13.60
CA ILE A 256 8.99 14.11 -13.10
C ILE A 256 8.37 13.29 -14.24
N TYR A 257 7.65 13.93 -15.16
CA TYR A 257 7.00 13.25 -16.28
C TYR A 257 7.91 13.05 -17.50
N ASP A 258 8.66 14.10 -17.88
CA ASP A 258 9.41 14.07 -19.13
C ASP A 258 10.77 13.41 -19.00
N GLY A 259 11.36 13.45 -17.82
CA GLY A 259 12.67 12.85 -17.54
C GLY A 259 13.77 13.89 -17.33
N GLU A 260 15.01 13.57 -17.73
CA GLU A 260 16.18 14.42 -17.45
C GLU A 260 17.13 14.45 -18.65
N ILE A 261 17.73 15.63 -18.87
CA ILE A 261 18.82 15.84 -19.84
C ILE A 261 20.09 16.15 -19.07
N TYR A 262 21.07 15.25 -19.16
CA TYR A 262 22.38 15.40 -18.53
C TYR A 262 23.47 15.52 -19.58
N ASP A 263 24.18 16.66 -19.60
CA ASP A 263 25.31 16.89 -20.49
C ASP A 263 26.64 16.87 -19.72
N ALA A 264 27.36 15.74 -19.81
CA ALA A 264 28.65 15.61 -19.13
C ALA A 264 29.75 16.50 -19.74
N THR A 265 29.52 17.05 -20.94
CA THR A 265 30.45 17.97 -21.61
C THR A 265 30.24 19.43 -21.20
N PHE A 266 29.06 19.74 -20.61
CA PHE A 266 28.73 21.09 -20.18
C PHE A 266 29.61 21.55 -19.01
N GLU A 267 30.15 22.71 -19.15
CA GLU A 267 30.93 23.38 -18.11
C GLU A 267 30.44 24.83 -18.00
N ASP A 268 30.16 25.26 -16.80
CA ASP A 268 29.87 26.66 -16.51
C ASP A 268 31.16 27.32 -16.02
N PRO A 269 31.83 28.20 -16.82
CA PRO A 269 33.06 28.86 -16.41
C PRO A 269 32.81 29.95 -15.39
N ALA A 270 31.55 30.37 -15.19
CA ALA A 270 31.19 31.42 -14.27
C ALA A 270 30.85 30.93 -12.88
N VAL A 271 31.42 31.58 -11.88
CA VAL A 271 30.98 31.42 -10.50
C VAL A 271 30.11 32.61 -10.12
N HIS A 272 28.85 32.35 -9.88
CA HIS A 272 27.88 33.38 -9.49
C HIS A 272 27.76 33.42 -7.96
N LYS A 273 27.39 34.55 -7.42
CA LYS A 273 26.98 34.65 -6.02
C LYS A 273 25.52 34.23 -5.88
N VAL A 274 25.20 33.69 -4.72
CA VAL A 274 23.79 33.48 -4.36
C VAL A 274 23.16 34.81 -3.93
N ARG A 275 21.84 34.83 -3.92
CA ARG A 275 21.00 35.92 -3.40
C ARG A 275 20.15 35.39 -2.25
N GLU A 276 20.09 36.09 -1.15
CA GLU A 276 19.19 35.78 -0.05
C GLU A 276 17.75 36.17 -0.43
N VAL A 277 16.79 35.34 -0.04
CA VAL A 277 15.35 35.59 -0.18
C VAL A 277 14.64 35.29 1.13
N ASP A 278 13.44 35.78 1.28
CA ASP A 278 12.61 35.48 2.45
C ASP A 278 11.42 34.59 2.04
N LEU A 279 11.53 33.31 2.35
CA LEU A 279 10.42 32.34 2.20
C LEU A 279 9.75 32.00 3.53
N GLY A 280 10.14 32.69 4.61
CA GLY A 280 9.70 32.41 5.98
C GLY A 280 10.25 31.10 6.54
N TYR A 281 10.01 30.88 7.83
CA TYR A 281 10.41 29.65 8.57
C TYR A 281 9.21 28.95 9.20
N ASP A 282 8.04 29.58 9.22
CA ASP A 282 6.85 29.09 9.95
C ASP A 282 6.31 27.76 9.38
N ARG A 283 6.60 27.51 8.10
CA ARG A 283 6.22 26.26 7.43
C ARG A 283 7.24 25.14 7.62
N LEU A 284 8.44 25.42 8.16
CA LEU A 284 9.47 24.41 8.32
C LEU A 284 9.12 23.43 9.43
N LYS A 285 9.26 22.16 9.13
CA LYS A 285 9.04 21.04 10.04
C LYS A 285 10.11 19.98 9.79
N ALA A 286 10.51 19.30 10.85
CA ALA A 286 11.34 18.11 10.72
C ALA A 286 10.61 17.06 9.86
N ARG A 287 11.36 16.25 9.14
CA ARG A 287 10.83 15.27 8.20
C ARG A 287 9.83 14.31 8.84
N LEU A 288 8.79 13.97 8.07
CA LEU A 288 7.87 12.85 8.29
C LEU A 288 8.06 11.76 7.23
N SER A 289 8.53 12.13 6.04
CA SER A 289 8.75 11.24 4.91
C SER A 289 9.81 10.19 5.20
N LEU A 290 9.49 8.93 4.98
CA LEU A 290 10.49 7.87 4.91
C LEU A 290 11.43 8.14 3.72
N PRO A 291 12.73 7.82 3.83
CA PRO A 291 13.64 7.99 2.70
C PRO A 291 13.21 7.13 1.51
N ILE A 292 13.19 7.70 0.32
CA ILE A 292 13.11 6.94 -0.93
C ILE A 292 14.51 6.43 -1.24
N ALA A 293 14.67 5.14 -1.40
CA ALA A 293 15.97 4.50 -1.64
C ALA A 293 15.92 3.49 -2.78
N VAL A 294 17.08 3.17 -3.34
CA VAL A 294 17.22 1.99 -4.22
C VAL A 294 17.14 0.75 -3.33
N LYS A 295 16.02 0.04 -3.40
CA LYS A 295 15.73 -1.13 -2.54
C LYS A 295 16.10 -2.44 -3.20
N GLU A 296 16.04 -2.49 -4.51
CA GLU A 296 16.35 -3.68 -5.31
C GLU A 296 17.09 -3.29 -6.57
N ARG A 297 17.87 -4.22 -7.13
CA ARG A 297 18.58 -4.05 -8.39
C ARG A 297 18.25 -5.23 -9.31
N LEU A 298 17.69 -4.95 -10.47
CA LEU A 298 17.27 -5.95 -11.45
C LEU A 298 18.25 -5.96 -12.62
N PRO A 299 18.76 -7.14 -13.03
CA PRO A 299 19.50 -7.27 -14.27
C PRO A 299 18.55 -7.13 -15.47
N VAL A 300 19.08 -6.83 -16.63
CA VAL A 300 18.36 -6.96 -17.90
C VAL A 300 18.09 -8.45 -18.15
N ALA A 301 16.83 -8.81 -18.33
CA ALA A 301 16.42 -10.18 -18.59
C ALA A 301 16.62 -10.58 -20.06
N GLU A 302 16.38 -9.64 -20.98
CA GLU A 302 16.50 -9.88 -22.42
C GLU A 302 16.84 -8.59 -23.18
N VAL A 303 17.61 -8.73 -24.26
CA VAL A 303 17.85 -7.66 -25.25
C VAL A 303 17.05 -8.00 -26.50
N ILE A 304 16.07 -7.17 -26.81
CA ILE A 304 15.13 -7.37 -27.92
C ILE A 304 15.51 -6.46 -29.10
N THR A 305 15.56 -7.02 -30.28
CA THR A 305 15.53 -6.22 -31.52
C THR A 305 14.11 -6.24 -32.05
N THR A 306 13.46 -5.10 -32.10
CA THR A 306 12.07 -5.00 -32.59
C THR A 306 11.99 -5.23 -34.11
N PRO A 307 10.79 -5.51 -34.67
CA PRO A 307 10.62 -5.63 -36.11
C PRO A 307 11.09 -4.40 -36.90
N SER A 308 11.01 -3.20 -36.35
CA SER A 308 11.54 -1.95 -36.92
C SER A 308 13.04 -1.74 -36.68
N GLY A 309 13.74 -2.69 -36.03
CA GLY A 309 15.18 -2.62 -35.77
C GLY A 309 15.60 -1.78 -34.56
N GLN A 310 14.67 -1.47 -33.60
CA GLN A 310 15.00 -0.78 -32.39
C GLN A 310 15.60 -1.76 -31.36
N THR A 311 16.56 -1.30 -30.55
CA THR A 311 17.11 -2.05 -29.43
C THR A 311 16.33 -1.72 -28.17
N VAL A 312 15.74 -2.74 -27.53
CA VAL A 312 14.92 -2.64 -26.33
C VAL A 312 15.43 -3.62 -25.27
N LEU A 313 15.59 -3.13 -24.06
CA LEU A 313 15.92 -3.94 -22.87
C LEU A 313 14.61 -4.33 -22.17
N ASP A 314 14.39 -5.62 -21.92
CA ASP A 314 13.31 -6.11 -21.06
C ASP A 314 13.90 -6.41 -19.67
N LEU A 315 13.36 -5.81 -18.63
CA LEU A 315 13.71 -6.08 -17.21
C LEU A 315 12.98 -7.31 -16.65
N GLY A 316 12.04 -7.90 -17.41
CA GLY A 316 11.23 -9.03 -16.98
C GLY A 316 10.15 -8.68 -15.95
N GLN A 317 10.17 -7.45 -15.40
CA GLN A 317 9.28 -6.95 -14.36
C GLN A 317 8.93 -5.47 -14.62
N ASN A 318 7.65 -5.13 -14.61
CA ASN A 318 7.23 -3.73 -14.54
C ASN A 318 7.62 -3.16 -13.16
N MET A 319 8.51 -2.19 -13.15
CA MET A 319 9.15 -1.65 -11.95
C MET A 319 9.09 -0.12 -11.95
N VAL A 320 9.48 0.47 -10.81
CA VAL A 320 9.59 1.93 -10.68
C VAL A 320 10.98 2.33 -10.20
N GLY A 321 11.51 3.36 -10.83
CA GLY A 321 12.87 3.85 -10.58
C GLY A 321 13.54 4.32 -11.87
N TRP A 322 14.75 3.86 -12.12
CA TRP A 322 15.51 4.17 -13.33
C TRP A 322 16.43 3.03 -13.76
N LEU A 323 16.92 3.13 -14.98
CA LEU A 323 18.03 2.31 -15.46
C LEU A 323 19.35 3.05 -15.22
N GLU A 324 20.22 2.48 -14.40
CA GLU A 324 21.62 2.90 -14.24
C GLU A 324 22.47 2.17 -15.27
N PHE A 325 23.41 2.87 -15.89
CA PHE A 325 24.28 2.23 -16.89
C PHE A 325 25.74 2.71 -16.79
N ARG A 326 26.65 1.83 -17.22
CA ARG A 326 28.07 2.14 -17.37
C ARG A 326 28.38 2.36 -18.84
N THR A 327 29.17 3.39 -19.14
CA THR A 327 29.56 3.69 -20.53
C THR A 327 30.97 4.26 -20.60
N LYS A 328 31.64 3.99 -21.74
CA LYS A 328 32.90 4.61 -22.18
C LYS A 328 32.71 5.34 -23.50
N ALA A 329 31.52 5.83 -23.76
CA ALA A 329 31.16 6.52 -24.99
C ALA A 329 32.10 7.71 -25.25
N PRO A 330 32.48 7.95 -26.52
CA PRO A 330 33.25 9.12 -26.90
C PRO A 330 32.57 10.44 -26.49
N LYS A 331 33.36 11.47 -26.21
CA LYS A 331 32.86 12.79 -25.82
C LYS A 331 31.85 13.29 -26.88
N GLY A 332 30.70 13.77 -26.41
CA GLY A 332 29.62 14.31 -27.23
C GLY A 332 28.68 13.24 -27.80
N THR A 333 28.90 11.94 -27.53
CA THR A 333 27.92 10.89 -27.88
C THR A 333 26.63 11.10 -27.09
N GLU A 334 25.50 11.20 -27.78
CA GLU A 334 24.17 11.25 -27.17
C GLU A 334 23.62 9.84 -27.01
N ILE A 335 23.39 9.42 -25.75
CA ILE A 335 22.72 8.16 -25.42
C ILE A 335 21.35 8.53 -24.87
N LYS A 336 20.28 7.98 -25.46
CA LYS A 336 18.91 8.22 -25.05
C LYS A 336 18.25 6.92 -24.61
N LEU A 337 17.68 6.95 -23.40
CA LEU A 337 16.82 5.90 -22.86
C LEU A 337 15.36 6.39 -22.89
N GLN A 338 14.46 5.57 -23.43
CA GLN A 338 13.03 5.80 -23.43
C GLN A 338 12.34 4.66 -22.70
N TYR A 339 11.45 4.96 -21.78
CA TYR A 339 10.84 4.02 -20.87
C TYR A 339 9.40 3.69 -21.27
N GLY A 340 8.97 2.44 -21.11
CA GLY A 340 7.62 1.99 -21.43
C GLY A 340 7.24 0.71 -20.67
N GLU A 341 5.94 0.45 -20.58
CA GLU A 341 5.40 -0.67 -19.79
C GLU A 341 5.18 -1.94 -20.64
N ILE A 342 4.97 -1.81 -21.94
CA ILE A 342 4.53 -2.90 -22.83
C ILE A 342 5.08 -2.74 -24.23
N LEU A 343 5.18 -3.86 -24.94
CA LEU A 343 5.36 -3.88 -26.40
C LEU A 343 4.00 -4.07 -27.08
N GLN A 344 3.81 -3.46 -28.24
CA GLN A 344 2.64 -3.71 -29.10
C GLN A 344 3.10 -4.24 -30.44
N ASN A 345 2.63 -5.42 -30.85
CA ASN A 345 3.09 -6.12 -32.06
C ASN A 345 4.63 -6.29 -32.12
N GLY A 346 5.27 -6.48 -30.97
CA GLY A 346 6.73 -6.56 -30.85
C GLY A 346 7.47 -5.23 -30.93
N GLU A 347 6.78 -4.11 -31.14
CA GLU A 347 7.35 -2.76 -31.16
C GLU A 347 7.29 -2.08 -29.79
N PHE A 348 8.23 -1.20 -29.53
CA PHE A 348 8.25 -0.38 -28.33
C PHE A 348 7.08 0.59 -28.33
N PHE A 349 6.29 0.62 -27.24
CA PHE A 349 5.02 1.35 -27.14
C PHE A 349 4.99 2.27 -25.94
N ARG A 350 4.47 3.49 -26.12
CA ARG A 350 4.38 4.53 -25.05
C ARG A 350 3.10 5.37 -25.08
N ASP A 351 2.15 5.11 -25.98
CA ASP A 351 0.97 5.99 -26.10
C ASP A 351 0.13 6.03 -24.82
N ASN A 352 0.17 4.96 -23.97
CA ASN A 352 -0.47 4.94 -22.67
C ASN A 352 0.23 5.81 -21.59
N LEU A 353 1.38 6.40 -21.89
CA LEU A 353 2.03 7.39 -21.04
C LEU A 353 1.43 8.79 -21.22
N ARG A 354 0.49 8.94 -22.15
CA ARG A 354 -0.15 10.22 -22.53
C ARG A 354 0.90 11.27 -22.94
N THR A 355 1.03 12.35 -22.20
CA THR A 355 1.98 13.43 -22.53
C THR A 355 3.35 13.27 -21.89
N ALA A 356 3.53 12.32 -20.99
CA ALA A 356 4.83 12.07 -20.35
C ALA A 356 5.83 11.52 -21.36
N LYS A 357 6.96 12.20 -21.55
CA LYS A 357 8.01 11.74 -22.48
C LYS A 357 8.76 10.55 -21.94
N ALA A 358 8.92 10.47 -20.62
CA ALA A 358 9.64 9.39 -19.93
C ALA A 358 10.98 9.06 -20.61
N GLU A 359 11.89 10.04 -20.71
CA GLU A 359 13.16 9.96 -21.42
C GLU A 359 14.33 10.37 -20.53
N PHE A 360 15.46 9.69 -20.69
CA PHE A 360 16.73 10.15 -20.12
C PHE A 360 17.73 10.32 -21.25
N THR A 361 18.24 11.53 -21.42
CA THR A 361 19.27 11.85 -22.40
C THR A 361 20.58 12.15 -21.70
N TYR A 362 21.62 11.38 -22.05
CA TYR A 362 22.97 11.56 -21.55
C TYR A 362 23.91 11.89 -22.69
N ILE A 363 24.61 13.04 -22.58
CA ILE A 363 25.68 13.43 -23.49
C ILE A 363 27.03 13.11 -22.84
N ALA A 364 27.76 12.15 -23.42
CA ALA A 364 28.94 11.57 -22.82
C ALA A 364 30.12 12.52 -22.72
N GLY A 365 30.82 12.50 -21.58
CA GLY A 365 32.02 13.32 -21.31
C GLY A 365 33.32 12.76 -21.94
N GLY A 366 33.31 11.51 -22.44
CA GLY A 366 34.46 10.84 -23.04
C GLY A 366 35.31 10.01 -22.06
N SER A 367 34.98 9.97 -20.79
CA SER A 367 35.57 9.09 -19.78
C SER A 367 34.59 7.99 -19.37
N GLU A 368 35.10 6.93 -18.76
CA GLU A 368 34.23 5.92 -18.14
C GLU A 368 33.35 6.54 -17.05
N ALA A 369 32.07 6.26 -17.10
CA ALA A 369 31.08 6.80 -16.18
C ALA A 369 30.00 5.77 -15.85
N THR A 370 29.54 5.79 -14.60
CA THR A 370 28.26 5.19 -14.18
C THR A 370 27.21 6.30 -14.12
N VAL A 371 26.13 6.14 -14.84
CA VAL A 371 25.16 7.20 -15.14
C VAL A 371 23.78 6.81 -14.68
N ARG A 372 23.09 7.76 -14.06
CA ARG A 372 21.69 7.69 -13.67
C ARG A 372 21.02 9.06 -13.76
N PRO A 373 19.70 9.17 -13.86
CA PRO A 373 19.01 10.43 -13.63
C PRO A 373 19.01 10.82 -12.14
N HIS A 374 18.77 12.10 -11.83
CA HIS A 374 18.81 12.63 -10.47
C HIS A 374 17.44 13.03 -9.93
N PHE A 375 16.61 13.71 -10.76
CA PHE A 375 15.40 14.39 -10.31
C PHE A 375 14.14 13.93 -11.02
N THR A 376 14.08 12.65 -11.35
CA THR A 376 12.93 11.97 -11.95
C THR A 376 12.96 10.47 -11.61
N TYR A 377 11.87 9.80 -11.87
CA TYR A 377 11.75 8.34 -11.87
C TYR A 377 10.76 7.92 -12.95
N TYR A 378 10.79 6.65 -13.31
CA TYR A 378 9.97 6.08 -14.37
C TYR A 378 9.26 4.83 -13.87
N GLY A 379 8.05 4.57 -14.40
CA GLY A 379 7.37 3.28 -14.32
C GLY A 379 7.55 2.55 -15.65
N PHE A 380 8.17 1.36 -15.63
CA PHE A 380 8.57 0.69 -16.87
C PHE A 380 8.90 -0.79 -16.67
N ARG A 381 8.76 -1.53 -17.73
CA ARG A 381 9.38 -2.85 -17.93
C ARG A 381 10.41 -2.83 -19.05
N TYR A 382 10.15 -2.05 -20.09
CA TYR A 382 10.94 -1.99 -21.31
C TYR A 382 11.66 -0.65 -21.42
N VAL A 383 12.92 -0.70 -21.89
CA VAL A 383 13.72 0.51 -22.14
C VAL A 383 14.29 0.46 -23.55
N LYS A 384 13.86 1.39 -24.43
CA LYS A 384 14.47 1.58 -25.73
C LYS A 384 15.76 2.36 -25.58
N VAL A 385 16.86 1.82 -26.11
CA VAL A 385 18.19 2.44 -26.09
C VAL A 385 18.51 2.98 -27.49
N SER A 386 18.92 4.23 -27.56
CA SER A 386 19.35 4.87 -28.80
C SER A 386 20.70 5.54 -28.61
N GLY A 387 21.51 5.62 -29.67
CA GLY A 387 22.82 6.28 -29.65
C GLY A 387 23.93 5.51 -28.91
N TRP A 388 23.69 4.24 -28.55
CA TRP A 388 24.72 3.43 -27.91
C TRP A 388 25.87 3.12 -28.85
N PRO A 389 27.14 3.41 -28.49
CA PRO A 389 28.25 3.16 -29.38
C PRO A 389 28.68 1.67 -29.38
N GLY A 390 28.62 1.05 -30.53
CA GLY A 390 29.03 -0.36 -30.68
C GLY A 390 27.99 -1.38 -30.21
N GLU A 391 28.46 -2.59 -29.88
CA GLU A 391 27.60 -3.66 -29.39
C GLU A 391 27.19 -3.40 -27.95
N LEU A 392 25.89 -3.59 -27.66
CA LEU A 392 25.34 -3.38 -26.31
C LEU A 392 25.55 -4.63 -25.45
N ASN A 393 26.20 -4.46 -24.30
CA ASN A 393 26.32 -5.51 -23.30
C ASN A 393 25.24 -5.29 -22.21
N PRO A 394 24.30 -6.23 -22.01
CA PRO A 394 23.26 -6.10 -20.99
C PRO A 394 23.80 -5.93 -19.56
N ASP A 395 24.98 -6.45 -19.23
CA ASP A 395 25.63 -6.32 -17.92
C ASP A 395 26.06 -4.88 -17.59
N ASP A 396 26.06 -4.00 -18.58
CA ASP A 396 26.31 -2.57 -18.34
C ASP A 396 25.09 -1.84 -17.84
N PHE A 397 23.91 -2.47 -17.77
CA PHE A 397 22.65 -1.86 -17.39
C PHE A 397 22.05 -2.54 -16.16
N THR A 398 21.54 -1.75 -15.24
CA THR A 398 20.89 -2.23 -14.02
C THR A 398 19.61 -1.44 -13.73
N GLY A 399 18.48 -2.13 -13.60
CA GLY A 399 17.24 -1.54 -13.12
C GLY A 399 17.30 -1.25 -11.61
N CYS A 400 17.31 0.02 -11.23
CA CYS A 400 17.31 0.45 -9.84
C CYS A 400 15.87 0.68 -9.39
N VAL A 401 15.35 -0.20 -8.52
CA VAL A 401 13.98 -0.14 -8.00
C VAL A 401 13.92 0.80 -6.80
N LEU A 402 13.07 1.83 -6.90
CA LEU A 402 12.87 2.82 -5.84
C LEU A 402 11.51 2.66 -5.18
N TYR A 403 11.49 2.75 -3.86
CA TYR A 403 10.29 2.99 -3.05
C TYR A 403 10.68 3.50 -1.66
N SER A 404 9.69 4.04 -0.92
CA SER A 404 9.88 4.51 0.45
C SER A 404 10.36 3.38 1.35
N ASP A 405 11.28 3.66 2.26
CA ASP A 405 11.98 2.66 3.08
C ASP A 405 11.06 1.98 4.10
N MET A 406 10.22 1.08 3.60
CA MET A 406 9.31 0.23 4.38
C MET A 406 9.82 -1.19 4.42
N GLU A 407 9.63 -1.86 5.57
CA GLU A 407 9.92 -3.27 5.75
C GLU A 407 8.83 -4.14 5.10
N LEU A 408 9.22 -5.19 4.39
CA LEU A 408 8.29 -6.22 3.92
C LEU A 408 7.86 -7.10 5.09
N THR A 409 6.57 -7.18 5.36
CA THR A 409 6.02 -7.88 6.54
C THR A 409 5.20 -9.11 6.20
N GLY A 410 4.55 -9.14 5.04
CA GLY A 410 3.66 -10.22 4.63
C GLY A 410 4.20 -11.08 3.52
N ARG A 411 3.87 -12.38 3.58
CA ARG A 411 4.15 -13.35 2.50
C ARG A 411 3.03 -14.36 2.39
N ILE A 412 2.66 -14.69 1.16
CA ILE A 412 1.68 -15.73 0.84
C ILE A 412 2.26 -16.67 -0.21
N GLU A 413 2.03 -17.96 0.00
CA GLU A 413 2.31 -19.03 -0.95
C GLU A 413 1.11 -19.98 -0.97
N THR A 414 0.67 -20.39 -2.15
CA THR A 414 -0.48 -21.27 -2.35
C THR A 414 -0.15 -22.39 -3.30
N GLY A 415 -0.99 -23.39 -3.39
CA GLY A 415 -0.87 -24.47 -4.38
C GLY A 415 -1.12 -24.02 -5.82
N ASN A 416 -1.59 -22.80 -6.06
CA ASN A 416 -1.86 -22.28 -7.39
C ASN A 416 -0.80 -21.23 -7.81
N PRO A 417 0.03 -21.52 -8.85
CA PRO A 417 1.08 -20.60 -9.28
C PRO A 417 0.56 -19.27 -9.83
N LEU A 418 -0.65 -19.21 -10.40
CA LEU A 418 -1.23 -17.97 -10.89
C LEU A 418 -1.64 -17.05 -9.72
N VAL A 419 -2.16 -17.62 -8.63
CA VAL A 419 -2.46 -16.87 -7.40
C VAL A 419 -1.18 -16.37 -6.75
N ASN A 420 -0.11 -17.17 -6.75
CA ASN A 420 1.20 -16.74 -6.27
C ASN A 420 1.76 -15.59 -7.11
N ARG A 421 1.57 -15.63 -8.44
CA ARG A 421 1.93 -14.50 -9.30
C ARG A 421 1.07 -13.26 -9.04
N LEU A 422 -0.22 -13.43 -8.82
CA LEU A 422 -1.14 -12.33 -8.45
C LEU A 422 -0.68 -11.63 -7.16
N PHE A 423 -0.27 -12.39 -6.14
CA PHE A 423 0.29 -11.82 -4.91
C PHE A 423 1.53 -10.96 -5.21
N LEU A 424 2.45 -11.48 -6.02
CA LEU A 424 3.63 -10.71 -6.44
C LEU A 424 3.25 -9.46 -7.23
N ASN A 425 2.25 -9.54 -8.10
CA ASN A 425 1.76 -8.38 -8.87
C ASN A 425 1.21 -7.28 -7.95
N ALA A 426 0.46 -7.66 -6.90
CA ALA A 426 -0.05 -6.71 -5.90
C ALA A 426 1.11 -6.07 -5.11
N LEU A 427 2.11 -6.85 -4.72
CA LEU A 427 3.29 -6.35 -4.02
C LEU A 427 4.14 -5.42 -4.91
N TRP A 428 4.35 -5.76 -6.18
CA TRP A 428 5.06 -4.91 -7.13
C TRP A 428 4.27 -3.64 -7.47
N GLY A 429 2.93 -3.72 -7.50
CA GLY A 429 2.06 -2.53 -7.61
C GLY A 429 2.26 -1.58 -6.43
N GLN A 430 2.32 -2.11 -5.20
CA GLN A 430 2.60 -1.32 -4.00
C GLN A 430 4.00 -0.71 -4.02
N LYS A 431 5.05 -1.49 -4.30
CA LYS A 431 6.42 -0.99 -4.44
C LYS A 431 6.50 0.15 -5.46
N GLY A 432 5.83 -0.02 -6.61
CA GLY A 432 5.89 0.96 -7.68
C GLY A 432 5.14 2.27 -7.41
N ASN A 433 4.20 2.27 -6.46
CA ASN A 433 3.34 3.44 -6.20
C ASN A 433 3.54 4.06 -4.81
N PHE A 434 4.30 3.43 -3.92
CA PHE A 434 4.55 3.96 -2.57
C PHE A 434 5.90 4.67 -2.50
N LEU A 435 6.00 5.80 -3.22
CA LEU A 435 7.14 6.72 -3.25
C LEU A 435 6.74 8.03 -2.59
N ASP A 436 6.90 8.13 -1.28
CA ASP A 436 6.54 9.24 -0.40
C ASP A 436 5.03 9.50 -0.27
N VAL A 437 4.28 9.32 -1.33
CA VAL A 437 2.81 9.30 -1.36
C VAL A 437 2.32 8.04 -2.08
N PRO A 438 1.10 7.54 -1.78
CA PRO A 438 0.53 6.39 -2.49
C PRO A 438 -0.03 6.85 -3.85
N THR A 439 0.85 6.96 -4.86
CA THR A 439 0.44 7.40 -6.20
C THR A 439 -0.46 6.37 -6.87
N ASP A 440 -1.42 6.83 -7.68
CA ASP A 440 -2.32 5.96 -8.46
C ASP A 440 -1.56 5.15 -9.51
N CYS A 441 -0.61 5.79 -10.17
CA CYS A 441 0.21 5.22 -11.23
C CYS A 441 1.61 5.84 -11.22
N PRO A 442 2.66 5.15 -11.74
CA PRO A 442 4.02 5.66 -11.70
C PRO A 442 4.57 6.14 -13.04
N GLN A 443 3.88 5.95 -14.17
CA GLN A 443 4.49 6.01 -15.50
C GLN A 443 4.05 7.19 -16.37
N ARG A 444 2.80 7.67 -16.19
CA ARG A 444 2.18 8.70 -17.03
C ARG A 444 2.18 10.08 -16.37
N ASP A 445 1.61 11.09 -17.03
CA ASP A 445 1.46 12.45 -16.53
C ASP A 445 0.32 12.59 -15.50
N GLU A 446 0.44 11.88 -14.39
CA GLU A 446 -0.47 11.87 -13.25
C GLU A 446 0.34 11.69 -11.95
N ARG A 447 0.56 10.48 -11.48
CA ARG A 447 1.42 10.15 -10.32
C ARG A 447 1.04 10.94 -9.08
N LEU A 448 -0.24 10.90 -8.74
CA LEU A 448 -0.84 11.65 -7.64
C LEU A 448 -1.32 10.70 -6.54
N GLY A 449 -1.31 11.17 -5.31
CA GLY A 449 -1.78 10.41 -4.15
C GLY A 449 -3.31 10.34 -4.09
N TRP A 450 -3.95 9.64 -5.04
CA TRP A 450 -5.39 9.49 -5.10
C TRP A 450 -5.92 8.81 -3.84
N THR A 451 -6.87 9.50 -3.19
CA THR A 451 -7.41 9.08 -1.90
C THR A 451 -8.25 7.81 -1.99
N GLY A 452 -8.95 7.61 -3.10
CA GLY A 452 -9.72 6.40 -3.38
C GLY A 452 -8.85 5.17 -3.44
N ASP A 453 -7.80 5.21 -4.27
CA ASP A 453 -6.82 4.13 -4.42
C ASP A 453 -6.15 3.79 -3.09
N ALA A 454 -5.69 4.82 -2.37
CA ALA A 454 -5.05 4.67 -1.08
C ALA A 454 -5.94 3.96 -0.06
N GLN A 455 -7.21 4.37 0.06
CA GLN A 455 -8.12 3.79 1.06
C GLN A 455 -8.53 2.35 0.73
N VAL A 456 -8.80 2.02 -0.55
CA VAL A 456 -9.24 0.65 -0.90
C VAL A 456 -8.12 -0.39 -0.75
N PHE A 457 -6.87 0.05 -0.78
CA PHE A 457 -5.70 -0.82 -0.68
C PHE A 457 -5.01 -0.79 0.68
N ALA A 458 -5.36 0.13 1.58
CA ALA A 458 -4.67 0.35 2.86
C ALA A 458 -4.56 -0.94 3.72
N GLY A 459 -5.60 -1.77 3.74
CA GLY A 459 -5.58 -3.06 4.44
C GLY A 459 -4.56 -4.02 3.84
N THR A 460 -4.56 -4.23 2.53
CA THR A 460 -3.55 -5.03 1.83
C THR A 460 -2.14 -4.47 2.03
N ALA A 461 -1.99 -3.15 1.89
CA ALA A 461 -0.70 -2.48 2.05
C ALA A 461 -0.06 -2.75 3.40
N SER A 462 -0.85 -2.71 4.47
CA SER A 462 -0.37 -2.88 5.84
C SER A 462 -0.11 -4.34 6.24
N PHE A 463 -0.62 -5.31 5.48
CA PHE A 463 -0.15 -6.69 5.57
C PHE A 463 1.17 -6.90 4.81
N ASN A 464 1.30 -6.31 3.63
CA ASN A 464 2.47 -6.48 2.78
C ASN A 464 3.73 -5.79 3.34
N MET A 465 3.57 -4.59 3.93
CA MET A 465 4.67 -3.76 4.42
C MET A 465 4.30 -3.07 5.75
N ASP A 466 5.31 -2.66 6.53
CA ASP A 466 5.13 -1.78 7.68
C ASP A 466 4.85 -0.34 7.18
N THR A 467 3.56 -0.01 7.05
CA THR A 467 3.09 1.23 6.44
C THR A 467 2.80 2.35 7.45
N TYR A 468 3.03 2.14 8.73
CA TYR A 468 2.65 3.11 9.79
C TYR A 468 3.19 4.51 9.51
N ALA A 469 4.51 4.65 9.37
CA ALA A 469 5.15 5.96 9.15
C ALA A 469 4.77 6.56 7.78
N PHE A 470 4.62 5.72 6.75
CA PHE A 470 4.22 6.14 5.42
C PHE A 470 2.80 6.77 5.41
N PHE A 471 1.82 6.08 5.98
CA PHE A 471 0.47 6.61 6.07
C PHE A 471 0.35 7.75 7.09
N ASN A 472 1.15 7.76 8.15
CA ASN A 472 1.18 8.89 9.09
C ASN A 472 1.55 10.20 8.38
N LYS A 473 2.56 10.17 7.49
CA LYS A 473 2.94 11.33 6.66
C LYS A 473 1.84 11.71 5.68
N TYR A 474 1.26 10.75 4.95
CA TYR A 474 0.19 10.99 3.99
C TYR A 474 -1.05 11.61 4.65
N LEU A 475 -1.45 11.09 5.80
CA LEU A 475 -2.57 11.63 6.58
C LEU A 475 -2.26 13.02 7.16
N TYR A 476 -0.99 13.30 7.45
CA TYR A 476 -0.59 14.65 7.86
C TYR A 476 -0.82 15.65 6.70
N ASP A 477 -0.39 15.35 5.48
CA ASP A 477 -0.67 16.16 4.31
C ASP A 477 -2.18 16.36 4.09
N LEU A 478 -2.95 15.27 4.15
CA LEU A 478 -4.40 15.29 4.01
C LEU A 478 -5.04 16.29 4.99
N TRP A 479 -4.65 16.21 6.27
CA TRP A 479 -5.19 17.10 7.29
C TRP A 479 -4.74 18.57 7.09
N GLN A 480 -3.49 18.81 6.69
CA GLN A 480 -3.03 20.18 6.43
C GLN A 480 -3.88 20.87 5.35
N GLU A 481 -4.16 20.18 4.25
CA GLU A 481 -4.99 20.71 3.17
C GLU A 481 -6.48 20.81 3.55
N GLN A 482 -7.00 19.79 4.23
CA GLN A 482 -8.40 19.72 4.63
C GLN A 482 -8.80 20.91 5.53
N LYS A 483 -7.92 21.37 6.41
CA LYS A 483 -8.15 22.53 7.28
C LYS A 483 -8.52 23.81 6.54
N SER A 484 -7.88 24.06 5.39
CA SER A 484 -8.11 25.23 4.58
C SER A 484 -9.37 25.13 3.70
N ARG A 485 -10.01 23.94 3.65
CA ARG A 485 -11.12 23.61 2.76
C ARG A 485 -12.46 23.37 3.48
N GLY A 486 -12.58 23.85 4.73
CA GLY A 486 -13.81 23.67 5.50
C GLY A 486 -14.15 22.20 5.83
N GLY A 487 -13.16 21.33 5.91
CA GLY A 487 -13.31 19.90 6.18
C GLY A 487 -13.41 19.03 4.94
N MET A 488 -13.48 19.60 3.74
CA MET A 488 -13.46 18.85 2.48
C MET A 488 -12.09 18.23 2.24
N VAL A 489 -12.05 16.94 1.92
CA VAL A 489 -10.84 16.21 1.52
C VAL A 489 -10.66 16.26 0.01
N SER A 490 -9.46 16.54 -0.46
CA SER A 490 -9.11 16.55 -1.88
C SER A 490 -9.23 15.18 -2.51
N HIS A 491 -9.43 15.11 -3.83
CA HIS A 491 -9.46 13.83 -4.56
C HIS A 491 -8.10 13.13 -4.50
N TYR A 492 -7.02 13.86 -4.48
CA TYR A 492 -5.65 13.37 -4.29
C TYR A 492 -4.87 14.30 -3.34
N VAL A 493 -3.90 13.74 -2.64
CA VAL A 493 -3.11 14.41 -1.60
C VAL A 493 -1.63 14.11 -1.82
N PRO A 494 -0.77 15.13 -1.87
CA PRO A 494 -1.06 16.57 -1.94
C PRO A 494 -1.87 16.98 -3.18
N ALA A 495 -2.65 18.05 -3.04
CA ALA A 495 -3.63 18.47 -4.05
C ALA A 495 -3.04 19.11 -5.31
N ALA A 496 -1.74 19.37 -5.35
CA ALA A 496 -1.02 19.94 -6.49
C ALA A 496 -1.73 21.18 -7.10
N GLY A 497 -2.22 22.08 -6.26
CA GLY A 497 -2.94 23.28 -6.66
C GLY A 497 -4.40 23.05 -7.11
N SER A 498 -4.92 21.83 -7.02
CA SER A 498 -6.34 21.56 -7.29
C SER A 498 -7.23 21.99 -6.13
N GLU A 499 -8.40 22.54 -6.44
CA GLU A 499 -9.44 22.85 -5.46
C GLU A 499 -10.54 21.77 -5.39
N GLU A 500 -10.43 20.72 -6.21
CA GLU A 500 -11.41 19.64 -6.30
C GLU A 500 -11.30 18.69 -5.13
N GLY A 501 -12.45 18.15 -4.69
CA GLY A 501 -12.53 17.22 -3.58
C GLY A 501 -13.96 16.84 -3.22
N GLY A 502 -14.12 16.15 -2.12
CA GLY A 502 -15.40 15.83 -1.54
C GLY A 502 -16.14 14.65 -2.16
N ALA A 503 -15.47 13.81 -2.96
CA ALA A 503 -16.10 12.60 -3.51
C ALA A 503 -16.15 11.48 -2.46
N CYS A 504 -17.31 10.82 -2.34
CA CYS A 504 -17.46 9.63 -1.48
C CYS A 504 -16.51 8.50 -1.92
N ALA A 505 -16.20 7.62 -1.02
CA ALA A 505 -15.23 6.52 -1.15
C ALA A 505 -13.77 6.99 -1.32
N TRP A 506 -13.52 8.12 -1.98
CA TRP A 506 -12.20 8.75 -2.09
C TRP A 506 -11.85 9.51 -0.81
N ALA A 507 -12.61 10.54 -0.51
CA ALA A 507 -12.40 11.40 0.65
C ALA A 507 -12.58 10.68 2.00
N ASP A 508 -13.27 9.55 2.02
CA ASP A 508 -13.38 8.66 3.18
C ASP A 508 -12.03 8.03 3.61
N ALA A 509 -10.98 8.23 2.82
CA ALA A 509 -9.60 7.99 3.25
C ALA A 509 -9.27 8.64 4.60
N ALA A 510 -9.86 9.81 4.88
CA ALA A 510 -9.70 10.54 6.15
C ALA A 510 -10.21 9.76 7.38
N THR A 511 -11.14 8.82 7.21
CA THR A 511 -11.69 7.99 8.30
C THR A 511 -11.21 6.56 8.24
N ILE A 512 -11.13 5.98 7.03
CA ILE A 512 -10.82 4.57 6.82
C ILE A 512 -9.35 4.26 7.07
N ILE A 513 -8.42 5.07 6.54
CA ILE A 513 -6.99 4.81 6.71
C ILE A 513 -6.57 4.92 8.18
N PRO A 514 -6.90 5.98 8.95
CA PRO A 514 -6.53 6.05 10.37
C PRO A 514 -7.06 4.87 11.17
N TRP A 515 -8.31 4.44 10.92
CA TRP A 515 -8.89 3.29 11.58
C TRP A 515 -8.17 1.99 11.25
N ASN A 516 -7.85 1.76 9.97
CA ASN A 516 -7.08 0.59 9.54
C ASN A 516 -5.70 0.55 10.20
N ILE A 517 -4.99 1.69 10.24
CA ILE A 517 -3.67 1.78 10.88
C ILE A 517 -3.78 1.52 12.38
N TYR A 518 -4.81 2.05 13.05
CA TYR A 518 -5.05 1.74 14.46
C TYR A 518 -5.26 0.25 14.71
N VAL A 519 -6.13 -0.40 13.95
CA VAL A 519 -6.40 -1.83 14.09
C VAL A 519 -5.15 -2.67 13.79
N GLN A 520 -4.38 -2.27 12.79
CA GLN A 520 -3.17 -2.99 12.36
C GLN A 520 -2.04 -2.88 13.38
N TYR A 521 -1.81 -1.72 13.97
CA TYR A 521 -0.64 -1.44 14.81
C TYR A 521 -0.95 -1.31 16.29
N GLY A 522 -2.20 -1.16 16.69
CA GLY A 522 -2.60 -0.97 18.08
C GLY A 522 -2.18 0.37 18.68
N ASP A 523 -1.74 1.32 17.86
CA ASP A 523 -1.25 2.61 18.31
C ASP A 523 -2.39 3.65 18.33
N ARG A 524 -2.81 3.99 19.53
CA ARG A 524 -3.84 4.99 19.77
C ARG A 524 -3.45 6.40 19.30
N ALA A 525 -2.14 6.72 19.23
CA ALA A 525 -1.67 8.05 18.84
C ALA A 525 -2.11 8.44 17.43
N ILE A 526 -2.24 7.49 16.50
CA ILE A 526 -2.72 7.80 15.16
C ILE A 526 -4.16 8.33 15.18
N LEU A 527 -5.01 7.78 16.04
CA LEU A 527 -6.37 8.28 16.21
C LEU A 527 -6.38 9.66 16.91
N GLU A 528 -5.54 9.87 17.93
CA GLU A 528 -5.42 11.15 18.60
C GLU A 528 -5.03 12.27 17.62
N GLN A 529 -4.08 11.98 16.71
CA GLN A 529 -3.61 12.93 15.71
C GLN A 529 -4.64 13.15 14.59
N GLN A 530 -5.35 12.11 14.17
CA GLN A 530 -6.24 12.15 13.01
C GLN A 530 -7.71 12.38 13.34
N PHE A 531 -8.11 12.28 14.61
CA PHE A 531 -9.51 12.50 15.01
C PHE A 531 -10.09 13.84 14.54
N PRO A 532 -9.36 14.96 14.59
CA PRO A 532 -9.85 16.22 14.03
C PRO A 532 -10.16 16.14 12.53
N SER A 533 -9.34 15.47 11.75
CA SER A 533 -9.55 15.22 10.32
C SER A 533 -10.74 14.30 10.07
N MET A 534 -10.81 13.18 10.78
CA MET A 534 -11.93 12.22 10.70
C MET A 534 -13.26 12.90 10.95
N LYS A 535 -13.33 13.67 12.05
CA LYS A 535 -14.51 14.44 12.46
C LYS A 535 -14.88 15.50 11.41
N ALA A 536 -13.89 16.28 10.96
CA ALA A 536 -14.12 17.36 10.00
C ALA A 536 -14.68 16.83 8.65
N TRP A 537 -14.26 15.65 8.22
CA TRP A 537 -14.80 15.00 7.03
C TRP A 537 -16.28 14.64 7.19
N VAL A 538 -16.67 14.00 8.28
CA VAL A 538 -18.08 13.65 8.52
C VAL A 538 -18.93 14.89 8.72
N ASP A 539 -18.41 15.93 9.38
CA ASP A 539 -19.11 17.22 9.53
C ASP A 539 -19.31 17.92 8.19
N TYR A 540 -18.34 17.82 7.26
CA TYR A 540 -18.51 18.31 5.90
C TYR A 540 -19.68 17.61 5.20
N ILE A 541 -19.73 16.25 5.23
CA ILE A 541 -20.83 15.50 4.62
C ILE A 541 -22.17 15.89 5.27
N ARG A 542 -22.23 15.97 6.61
CA ARG A 542 -23.43 16.40 7.33
C ARG A 542 -23.88 17.78 6.89
N GLY A 543 -22.95 18.70 6.69
CA GLY A 543 -23.24 20.03 6.15
C GLY A 543 -23.81 20.01 4.75
N GLU A 544 -23.32 19.14 3.86
CA GLU A 544 -23.87 18.96 2.52
C GLU A 544 -25.28 18.35 2.55
N ASP A 545 -25.52 17.35 3.40
CA ASP A 545 -26.86 16.79 3.64
C ASP A 545 -27.83 17.85 4.17
N GLU A 546 -27.42 18.67 5.14
CA GLU A 546 -28.26 19.74 5.70
C GLU A 546 -28.62 20.80 4.64
N LYS A 547 -27.68 21.19 3.78
CA LYS A 547 -27.94 22.08 2.64
C LYS A 547 -28.94 21.48 1.64
N ALA A 548 -28.93 20.16 1.48
CA ALA A 548 -29.85 19.40 0.62
C ALA A 548 -31.21 19.11 1.28
N GLY A 549 -31.44 19.56 2.52
CA GLY A 549 -32.69 19.42 3.26
C GLY A 549 -32.65 18.46 4.44
N GLY A 550 -31.49 17.97 4.86
CA GLY A 550 -31.28 17.20 6.09
C GLY A 550 -32.02 15.85 6.11
N LYS A 551 -32.01 15.12 4.98
CA LYS A 551 -32.69 13.84 4.84
C LYS A 551 -31.92 12.65 5.38
N ARG A 552 -30.71 12.87 5.87
CA ARG A 552 -29.74 11.83 6.24
C ARG A 552 -29.34 10.94 5.05
N LEU A 553 -29.32 11.53 3.85
CA LEU A 553 -28.83 10.94 2.62
C LEU A 553 -27.91 11.96 1.95
N TRP A 554 -26.81 11.49 1.40
CA TRP A 554 -25.89 12.34 0.63
C TRP A 554 -26.17 12.19 -0.86
N THR A 555 -26.90 13.14 -1.40
CA THR A 555 -27.47 13.10 -2.77
C THR A 555 -26.92 14.19 -3.68
N THR A 556 -25.91 14.92 -3.22
CA THR A 556 -25.35 16.09 -3.93
C THR A 556 -23.83 15.98 -4.06
N GLY A 557 -23.27 16.76 -4.98
CA GLY A 557 -21.84 16.78 -5.25
C GLY A 557 -21.44 15.87 -6.42
N PHE A 558 -20.16 15.88 -6.76
CA PHE A 558 -19.58 14.98 -7.74
C PHE A 558 -19.01 13.73 -7.02
N HIS A 559 -19.34 12.57 -7.54
CA HIS A 559 -18.79 11.30 -7.05
C HIS A 559 -18.30 10.45 -8.23
N PHE A 560 -17.26 9.65 -7.99
CA PHE A 560 -16.71 8.73 -8.98
C PHE A 560 -17.54 7.45 -9.16
N GLY A 561 -18.51 7.21 -8.27
CA GLY A 561 -19.29 5.98 -8.27
C GLY A 561 -18.42 4.74 -8.03
N ASP A 562 -18.83 3.59 -8.55
CA ASP A 562 -17.98 2.40 -8.59
C ASP A 562 -17.08 2.46 -9.84
N TRP A 563 -15.97 3.19 -9.71
CA TRP A 563 -15.04 3.52 -10.79
C TRP A 563 -14.50 2.28 -11.49
N LEU A 564 -14.57 2.27 -12.82
CA LEU A 564 -14.15 1.18 -13.72
C LEU A 564 -14.92 -0.14 -13.53
N ALA A 565 -16.10 -0.11 -12.89
CA ALA A 565 -17.01 -1.24 -12.88
C ALA A 565 -17.54 -1.56 -14.29
N LEU A 566 -17.89 -2.82 -14.53
CA LEU A 566 -18.28 -3.31 -15.86
C LEU A 566 -19.80 -3.43 -16.05
N ASP A 567 -20.57 -2.79 -15.18
CA ASP A 567 -22.05 -2.78 -15.21
C ASP A 567 -22.63 -1.40 -15.52
N GLY A 568 -21.79 -0.44 -15.90
CA GLY A 568 -22.20 0.90 -16.33
C GLY A 568 -23.04 0.89 -17.60
N GLU A 569 -23.91 1.88 -17.76
CA GLU A 569 -24.77 2.02 -18.94
C GLU A 569 -23.99 2.24 -20.24
N ASP A 570 -22.87 2.98 -20.17
CA ASP A 570 -21.99 3.25 -21.31
C ASP A 570 -20.61 2.62 -21.05
N PRO A 571 -20.25 1.55 -21.79
CA PRO A 571 -18.94 0.90 -21.62
C PRO A 571 -17.72 1.80 -21.88
N LYS A 572 -17.94 2.96 -22.50
CA LYS A 572 -16.86 3.96 -22.76
C LYS A 572 -16.65 4.89 -21.58
N ARG A 573 -17.58 4.92 -20.63
CA ARG A 573 -17.46 5.72 -19.41
C ARG A 573 -16.91 4.88 -18.27
N PRO A 574 -16.13 5.46 -17.36
CA PRO A 574 -15.54 4.73 -16.25
C PRO A 574 -16.52 4.51 -15.07
N PHE A 575 -17.73 5.06 -15.13
CA PHE A 575 -18.71 5.01 -14.04
C PHE A 575 -19.46 3.69 -14.06
N GLY A 576 -19.55 3.03 -12.92
CA GLY A 576 -20.34 1.81 -12.73
C GLY A 576 -21.86 2.08 -12.69
N GLY A 577 -22.65 1.01 -12.70
CA GLY A 577 -24.12 1.05 -12.71
C GLY A 577 -24.76 1.26 -11.34
N THR A 578 -23.97 1.29 -10.24
CA THR A 578 -24.49 1.56 -8.91
C THR A 578 -24.75 3.06 -8.73
N GLU A 579 -25.93 3.41 -8.26
CA GLU A 579 -26.33 4.81 -8.04
C GLU A 579 -25.34 5.52 -7.09
N GLU A 580 -24.81 6.65 -7.54
CA GLU A 580 -23.80 7.42 -6.80
C GLU A 580 -24.32 7.90 -5.44
N ALA A 581 -25.56 8.33 -5.35
CA ALA A 581 -26.18 8.77 -4.09
C ALA A 581 -26.30 7.62 -3.06
N TYR A 582 -26.53 6.39 -3.54
CA TYR A 582 -26.50 5.22 -2.67
C TYR A 582 -25.10 4.96 -2.12
N ILE A 583 -24.07 4.96 -2.98
CA ILE A 583 -22.66 4.80 -2.55
C ILE A 583 -22.30 5.90 -1.56
N ALA A 584 -22.61 7.17 -1.89
CA ALA A 584 -22.30 8.31 -1.04
C ALA A 584 -22.97 8.20 0.34
N SER A 585 -24.25 7.83 0.38
CA SER A 585 -24.96 7.65 1.65
C SER A 585 -24.43 6.45 2.45
N ALA A 586 -24.03 5.35 1.79
CA ALA A 586 -23.40 4.21 2.44
C ALA A 586 -22.07 4.59 3.12
N PHE A 587 -21.21 5.34 2.42
CA PHE A 587 -19.95 5.84 3.00
C PHE A 587 -20.17 6.91 4.07
N TYR A 588 -21.20 7.74 3.97
CA TYR A 588 -21.61 8.65 5.05
C TYR A 588 -21.92 7.89 6.34
N CYS A 589 -22.75 6.82 6.23
CA CYS A 589 -23.05 5.94 7.37
C CYS A 589 -21.76 5.30 7.93
N TYR A 590 -20.92 4.75 7.05
CA TYR A 590 -19.71 4.04 7.45
C TYR A 590 -18.70 4.95 8.12
N SER A 591 -18.40 6.11 7.53
CA SER A 591 -17.48 7.11 8.09
C SER A 591 -17.97 7.68 9.44
N ALA A 592 -19.27 7.97 9.58
CA ALA A 592 -19.84 8.39 10.86
C ALA A 592 -19.65 7.30 11.93
N GLY A 593 -19.85 6.03 11.59
CA GLY A 593 -19.59 4.91 12.48
C GLY A 593 -18.12 4.78 12.88
N LEU A 594 -17.17 5.04 11.96
CA LEU A 594 -15.73 5.04 12.26
C LEU A 594 -15.34 6.19 13.19
N VAL A 595 -15.91 7.39 13.01
CA VAL A 595 -15.71 8.53 13.95
C VAL A 595 -16.24 8.18 15.34
N ALA A 596 -17.41 7.54 15.42
CA ALA A 596 -17.97 7.09 16.71
C ALA A 596 -17.06 6.07 17.41
N LYS A 597 -16.53 5.09 16.66
CA LYS A 597 -15.56 4.10 17.16
C LYS A 597 -14.27 4.79 17.64
N ALA A 598 -13.70 5.69 16.86
CA ALA A 598 -12.48 6.43 17.23
C ALA A 598 -12.71 7.29 18.48
N ALA A 599 -13.84 8.00 18.57
CA ALA A 599 -14.22 8.78 19.75
C ALA A 599 -14.31 7.89 21.00
N ARG A 600 -14.87 6.69 20.89
CA ARG A 600 -14.97 5.72 21.99
C ARG A 600 -13.59 5.28 22.47
N VAL A 601 -12.68 4.95 21.56
CA VAL A 601 -11.29 4.59 21.88
C VAL A 601 -10.57 5.74 22.58
N LEU A 602 -10.83 6.98 22.16
CA LEU A 602 -10.21 8.18 22.73
C LEU A 602 -10.87 8.65 24.04
N GLY A 603 -12.01 8.07 24.42
CA GLY A 603 -12.73 8.44 25.64
C GLY A 603 -13.63 9.66 25.50
N TYR A 604 -13.94 10.07 24.24
CA TYR A 604 -14.85 11.19 23.96
C TYR A 604 -16.30 10.70 23.92
N ALA A 605 -16.89 10.42 25.09
CA ALA A 605 -18.17 9.73 25.20
C ALA A 605 -19.32 10.45 24.48
N ASP A 606 -19.42 11.78 24.64
CA ASP A 606 -20.48 12.57 24.00
C ASP A 606 -20.39 12.55 22.48
N LEU A 607 -19.16 12.64 21.94
CA LEU A 607 -18.92 12.54 20.50
C LEU A 607 -19.17 11.13 19.98
N ALA A 608 -18.83 10.10 20.76
CA ALA A 608 -19.09 8.71 20.38
C ALA A 608 -20.60 8.45 20.24
N GLU A 609 -21.43 9.01 21.14
CA GLU A 609 -22.89 8.93 21.07
C GLU A 609 -23.45 9.75 19.90
N GLU A 610 -22.97 10.99 19.70
CA GLU A 610 -23.40 11.88 18.61
C GLU A 610 -23.20 11.21 17.23
N TYR A 611 -21.99 10.73 16.95
CA TYR A 611 -21.67 10.15 15.64
C TYR A 611 -22.26 8.75 15.46
N GLN A 612 -22.46 7.99 16.53
CA GLN A 612 -23.21 6.74 16.45
C GLN A 612 -24.67 7.01 16.09
N THR A 613 -25.31 7.99 16.73
CA THR A 613 -26.67 8.41 16.41
C THR A 613 -26.77 8.86 14.95
N LEU A 614 -25.82 9.65 14.48
CA LEU A 614 -25.78 10.09 13.09
C LEU A 614 -25.67 8.88 12.12
N ALA A 615 -24.79 7.93 12.39
CA ALA A 615 -24.63 6.73 11.58
C ALA A 615 -25.94 5.92 11.53
N ASP A 616 -26.64 5.78 12.66
CA ASP A 616 -27.90 5.05 12.75
C ASP A 616 -29.03 5.78 12.01
N GLU A 617 -29.10 7.11 12.10
CA GLU A 617 -30.05 7.94 11.35
C GLU A 617 -29.83 7.80 9.83
N VAL A 618 -28.58 7.83 9.39
CA VAL A 618 -28.23 7.64 7.96
C VAL A 618 -28.58 6.23 7.52
N ARG A 619 -28.26 5.21 8.31
CA ARG A 619 -28.64 3.82 8.03
C ARG A 619 -30.14 3.65 7.84
N GLU A 620 -30.94 4.22 8.73
CA GLU A 620 -32.39 4.17 8.64
C GLU A 620 -32.94 4.95 7.42
N ALA A 621 -32.30 6.05 7.04
CA ALA A 621 -32.65 6.78 5.82
C ALA A 621 -32.36 5.94 4.57
N ILE A 622 -31.22 5.27 4.50
CA ILE A 622 -30.86 4.32 3.40
C ILE A 622 -31.87 3.18 3.35
N ARG A 623 -32.27 2.62 4.49
CA ARG A 623 -33.26 1.54 4.56
C ARG A 623 -34.62 1.98 4.00
N ARG A 624 -35.08 3.17 4.34
CA ARG A 624 -36.35 3.72 3.83
C ARG A 624 -36.31 4.03 2.34
N GLU A 625 -35.17 4.52 1.82
CA GLU A 625 -35.06 4.94 0.41
C GLU A 625 -34.83 3.74 -0.52
N TYR A 626 -33.96 2.82 -0.14
CA TYR A 626 -33.43 1.80 -1.04
C TYR A 626 -33.94 0.38 -0.77
N PHE A 627 -34.64 0.14 0.34
CA PHE A 627 -35.17 -1.19 0.62
C PHE A 627 -36.68 -1.22 0.65
N THR A 628 -37.24 -2.26 0.06
CA THR A 628 -38.68 -2.54 0.20
C THR A 628 -39.01 -3.05 1.61
N ALA A 629 -40.27 -3.00 2.02
CA ALA A 629 -40.74 -3.56 3.30
C ALA A 629 -40.38 -5.04 3.50
N GLY A 630 -40.21 -5.81 2.42
CA GLY A 630 -39.76 -7.22 2.48
C GLY A 630 -38.23 -7.38 2.37
N GLY A 631 -37.43 -6.32 2.54
CA GLY A 631 -35.97 -6.37 2.57
C GLY A 631 -35.28 -6.52 1.21
N ARG A 632 -36.03 -6.35 0.09
CA ARG A 632 -35.39 -6.31 -1.23
C ARG A 632 -34.71 -4.96 -1.44
N LEU A 633 -33.43 -4.99 -1.82
CA LEU A 633 -32.71 -3.80 -2.28
C LEU A 633 -33.20 -3.40 -3.67
N ALA A 634 -33.47 -2.10 -3.87
CA ALA A 634 -33.96 -1.58 -5.15
C ALA A 634 -32.92 -1.64 -6.27
N LEU A 635 -31.64 -1.64 -5.90
CA LEU A 635 -30.48 -1.70 -6.82
C LEU A 635 -30.06 -3.16 -7.01
N ASP A 636 -30.16 -3.68 -8.25
CA ASP A 636 -29.82 -5.07 -8.60
C ASP A 636 -28.43 -5.13 -9.26
N ASN A 637 -27.37 -4.84 -8.51
CA ASN A 637 -26.00 -4.99 -8.97
C ASN A 637 -25.06 -5.44 -7.83
N GLN A 638 -23.89 -5.97 -8.21
CA GLN A 638 -22.95 -6.57 -7.24
C GLN A 638 -22.54 -5.59 -6.16
N THR A 639 -22.10 -4.39 -6.52
CA THR A 639 -21.57 -3.39 -5.58
C THR A 639 -22.62 -2.92 -4.58
N ALA A 640 -23.88 -2.74 -5.01
CA ALA A 640 -24.96 -2.35 -4.10
C ALA A 640 -25.17 -3.39 -2.99
N TYR A 641 -25.24 -4.67 -3.35
CA TYR A 641 -25.36 -5.77 -2.38
C TYR A 641 -24.14 -5.88 -1.47
N VAL A 642 -22.92 -5.73 -2.04
CA VAL A 642 -21.68 -5.78 -1.29
C VAL A 642 -21.64 -4.70 -0.22
N LEU A 643 -21.94 -3.45 -0.57
CA LEU A 643 -21.98 -2.34 0.39
C LEU A 643 -23.07 -2.54 1.45
N ALA A 644 -24.26 -3.04 1.05
CA ALA A 644 -25.33 -3.34 1.99
C ALA A 644 -24.91 -4.34 3.07
N LEU A 645 -24.16 -5.36 2.69
CA LEU A 645 -23.69 -6.42 3.60
C LEU A 645 -22.45 -6.00 4.40
N PHE A 646 -21.50 -5.31 3.77
CA PHE A 646 -20.25 -4.89 4.43
C PHE A 646 -20.48 -3.78 5.46
N MET A 647 -21.32 -2.80 5.14
CA MET A 647 -21.59 -1.63 5.98
C MET A 647 -22.85 -1.82 6.85
N ASP A 648 -23.39 -3.04 6.93
CA ASP A 648 -24.53 -3.40 7.75
C ASP A 648 -25.78 -2.54 7.48
N LEU A 649 -26.09 -2.30 6.20
CA LEU A 649 -27.22 -1.48 5.79
C LEU A 649 -28.52 -2.29 5.63
N ALA A 650 -28.43 -3.63 5.54
CA ALA A 650 -29.61 -4.48 5.40
C ALA A 650 -30.59 -4.26 6.57
N PRO A 651 -31.92 -4.23 6.31
CA PRO A 651 -32.91 -4.17 7.38
C PRO A 651 -32.79 -5.35 8.34
N GLU A 652 -33.16 -5.13 9.59
CA GLU A 652 -33.07 -6.16 10.63
C GLU A 652 -33.84 -7.42 10.20
N GLY A 653 -33.24 -8.61 10.38
CA GLY A 653 -33.81 -9.89 9.99
C GLY A 653 -33.87 -10.15 8.48
N GLN A 654 -33.36 -9.25 7.63
CA GLN A 654 -33.39 -9.39 6.17
C GLN A 654 -32.01 -9.64 5.53
N ARG A 655 -30.97 -9.77 6.33
CA ARG A 655 -29.59 -9.96 5.85
C ARG A 655 -29.46 -11.18 4.93
N GLU A 656 -30.08 -12.31 5.31
CA GLU A 656 -30.05 -13.54 4.51
C GLU A 656 -30.66 -13.35 3.11
N ARG A 657 -31.71 -12.54 3.00
CA ARG A 657 -32.29 -12.20 1.70
C ARG A 657 -31.30 -11.45 0.81
N VAL A 658 -30.60 -10.46 1.37
CA VAL A 658 -29.59 -9.68 0.61
C VAL A 658 -28.46 -10.59 0.14
N ILE A 659 -28.02 -11.55 0.96
CA ILE A 659 -27.02 -12.57 0.60
C ILE A 659 -27.54 -13.42 -0.58
N GLU A 660 -28.77 -13.90 -0.49
CA GLU A 660 -29.37 -14.72 -1.56
C GLU A 660 -29.55 -13.91 -2.85
N ASP A 661 -29.93 -12.63 -2.76
CA ASP A 661 -30.05 -11.75 -3.92
C ASP A 661 -28.67 -11.49 -4.54
N LEU A 662 -27.59 -11.34 -3.74
CA LEU A 662 -26.20 -11.28 -4.25
C LEU A 662 -25.79 -12.57 -4.96
N ARG A 663 -26.11 -13.75 -4.39
CA ARG A 663 -25.83 -15.06 -5.04
C ARG A 663 -26.51 -15.16 -6.40
N LYS A 664 -27.79 -14.79 -6.47
CA LYS A 664 -28.56 -14.77 -7.73
C LYS A 664 -27.97 -13.77 -8.73
N ARG A 665 -27.52 -12.60 -8.24
CA ARG A 665 -26.91 -11.61 -9.11
C ARG A 665 -25.60 -12.14 -9.69
N LEU A 666 -24.74 -12.75 -8.87
CA LEU A 666 -23.48 -13.36 -9.33
C LEU A 666 -23.72 -14.51 -10.30
N ALA A 667 -24.72 -15.36 -10.06
CA ALA A 667 -25.11 -16.42 -11.00
C ALA A 667 -25.56 -15.84 -12.35
N LYS A 668 -26.40 -14.78 -12.32
CA LYS A 668 -26.84 -14.04 -13.51
C LYS A 668 -25.67 -13.42 -14.28
N ASP A 669 -24.62 -13.00 -13.59
CA ASP A 669 -23.39 -12.48 -14.17
C ASP A 669 -22.40 -13.60 -14.56
N GLY A 670 -22.79 -14.88 -14.50
CA GLY A 670 -21.94 -16.04 -14.80
C GLY A 670 -20.77 -16.24 -13.83
N PHE A 671 -20.89 -15.75 -12.61
CA PHE A 671 -19.82 -15.69 -11.59
C PHE A 671 -18.57 -14.93 -12.06
N TYR A 672 -18.78 -13.85 -12.83
CA TYR A 672 -17.75 -12.89 -13.21
C TYR A 672 -17.89 -11.58 -12.45
N LEU A 673 -16.77 -10.92 -12.27
CA LEU A 673 -16.69 -9.60 -11.64
C LEU A 673 -17.42 -8.55 -12.50
N LYS A 674 -18.22 -7.72 -11.85
CA LYS A 674 -18.81 -6.52 -12.44
C LYS A 674 -18.48 -5.27 -11.64
N THR A 675 -17.81 -5.45 -10.48
CA THR A 675 -17.41 -4.38 -9.56
C THR A 675 -16.22 -3.59 -10.07
N GLY A 676 -16.13 -2.34 -9.66
CA GLY A 676 -15.01 -1.44 -9.82
C GLY A 676 -14.22 -1.25 -8.53
N PHE A 677 -13.63 -0.07 -8.34
CA PHE A 677 -12.76 0.24 -7.20
C PHE A 677 -13.48 0.20 -5.86
N VAL A 678 -14.79 0.49 -5.82
CA VAL A 678 -15.56 0.55 -4.58
C VAL A 678 -16.07 -0.82 -4.16
N GLY A 679 -16.59 -1.63 -5.09
CA GLY A 679 -17.15 -2.94 -4.77
C GLY A 679 -16.12 -4.05 -4.60
N THR A 680 -15.06 -4.04 -5.40
CA THR A 680 -14.07 -5.13 -5.46
C THR A 680 -13.37 -5.42 -4.12
N PRO A 681 -12.93 -4.43 -3.31
CA PRO A 681 -12.21 -4.69 -2.06
C PRO A 681 -13.02 -5.52 -1.05
N TYR A 682 -14.33 -5.41 -1.09
CA TYR A 682 -15.23 -6.00 -0.10
C TYR A 682 -15.91 -7.28 -0.59
N LEU A 683 -16.03 -7.50 -1.91
CA LEU A 683 -16.83 -8.57 -2.50
C LEU A 683 -16.48 -9.96 -1.96
N CYS A 684 -15.23 -10.39 -2.07
CA CYS A 684 -14.82 -11.73 -1.61
C CYS A 684 -14.92 -11.87 -0.09
N ARG A 685 -14.66 -10.79 0.68
CA ARG A 685 -14.83 -10.77 2.14
C ARG A 685 -16.29 -10.99 2.53
N VAL A 686 -17.18 -10.20 1.93
CA VAL A 686 -18.64 -10.31 2.14
C VAL A 686 -19.13 -11.72 1.82
N LEU A 687 -18.70 -12.30 0.71
CA LEU A 687 -19.06 -13.67 0.34
C LEU A 687 -18.61 -14.70 1.39
N SER A 688 -17.34 -14.66 1.76
CA SER A 688 -16.78 -15.61 2.73
C SER A 688 -17.38 -15.46 4.12
N ASP A 689 -17.59 -14.22 4.58
CA ASP A 689 -18.16 -13.95 5.92
C ASP A 689 -19.65 -14.30 6.01
N ASN A 690 -20.33 -14.50 4.88
CA ASN A 690 -21.74 -14.86 4.80
C ASN A 690 -21.98 -16.25 4.19
N GLY A 691 -21.02 -17.17 4.31
CA GLY A 691 -21.18 -18.58 3.94
C GLY A 691 -21.13 -18.89 2.45
N CYS A 692 -20.65 -17.94 1.62
CA CYS A 692 -20.49 -18.10 0.17
C CYS A 692 -19.03 -18.19 -0.24
N ASN A 693 -18.22 -18.87 0.55
CA ASN A 693 -16.76 -18.97 0.35
C ASN A 693 -16.40 -19.65 -0.97
N ASP A 694 -17.17 -20.62 -1.41
CA ASP A 694 -17.03 -21.29 -2.70
C ASP A 694 -17.12 -20.33 -3.88
N ILE A 695 -18.01 -19.33 -3.80
CA ILE A 695 -18.14 -18.27 -4.81
C ILE A 695 -16.96 -17.31 -4.77
N ALA A 696 -16.49 -16.94 -3.56
CA ALA A 696 -15.30 -16.09 -3.42
C ALA A 696 -14.08 -16.74 -4.10
N TYR A 697 -13.86 -18.03 -3.88
CA TYR A 697 -12.79 -18.76 -4.56
C TYR A 697 -13.05 -18.91 -6.08
N ARG A 698 -14.31 -19.06 -6.49
CA ARG A 698 -14.64 -19.04 -7.92
C ARG A 698 -14.21 -17.75 -8.60
N LEU A 699 -14.46 -16.61 -7.95
CA LEU A 699 -14.05 -15.30 -8.47
C LEU A 699 -12.53 -15.14 -8.51
N LEU A 700 -11.82 -15.54 -7.45
CA LEU A 700 -10.36 -15.51 -7.40
C LEU A 700 -9.73 -16.38 -8.49
N LEU A 701 -10.25 -17.61 -8.67
CA LEU A 701 -9.66 -18.62 -9.54
C LEU A 701 -10.13 -18.55 -11.00
N ASN A 702 -10.97 -17.59 -11.33
CA ASN A 702 -11.34 -17.31 -12.70
C ASN A 702 -10.10 -16.90 -13.54
N GLU A 703 -9.91 -17.54 -14.66
CA GLU A 703 -8.83 -17.25 -15.59
C GLU A 703 -9.30 -16.45 -16.83
N GLY A 704 -10.62 -16.41 -17.07
CA GLY A 704 -11.25 -15.66 -18.15
C GLY A 704 -11.57 -14.22 -17.75
N PHE A 705 -11.73 -13.34 -18.72
CA PHE A 705 -12.16 -11.95 -18.52
C PHE A 705 -13.61 -11.85 -18.07
N PRO A 706 -13.95 -11.01 -17.10
CA PRO A 706 -13.08 -10.22 -16.24
C PRO A 706 -12.65 -10.99 -14.97
N SER A 707 -11.37 -11.01 -14.68
CA SER A 707 -10.83 -11.62 -13.45
C SER A 707 -9.41 -11.15 -13.18
N TRP A 708 -8.91 -11.38 -11.96
CA TRP A 708 -7.51 -11.11 -11.59
C TRP A 708 -6.53 -12.00 -12.36
N LEU A 709 -6.86 -13.29 -12.54
CA LEU A 709 -5.95 -14.23 -13.18
C LEU A 709 -5.91 -14.07 -14.71
N TYR A 710 -6.91 -13.43 -15.31
CA TYR A 710 -6.85 -13.02 -16.71
C TYR A 710 -5.61 -12.17 -16.98
N ALA A 711 -5.41 -11.11 -16.19
CA ALA A 711 -4.23 -10.24 -16.32
C ALA A 711 -2.93 -11.02 -16.12
N VAL A 712 -2.87 -11.93 -15.13
CA VAL A 712 -1.72 -12.79 -14.88
C VAL A 712 -1.40 -13.66 -16.11
N LYS A 713 -2.40 -14.28 -16.72
CA LYS A 713 -2.24 -15.12 -17.94
C LYS A 713 -1.81 -14.30 -19.16
N MET A 714 -2.23 -13.05 -19.24
CA MET A 714 -1.77 -12.11 -20.27
C MET A 714 -0.35 -11.56 -20.02
N GLY A 715 0.37 -12.06 -18.99
CA GLY A 715 1.75 -11.69 -18.68
C GLY A 715 1.93 -10.47 -17.80
N ALA A 716 0.89 -10.03 -17.09
CA ALA A 716 0.98 -8.94 -16.11
C ALA A 716 2.00 -9.27 -15.02
N THR A 717 2.85 -8.30 -14.71
CA THR A 717 3.83 -8.37 -13.61
C THR A 717 3.52 -7.37 -12.49
N THR A 718 2.48 -6.59 -12.65
CA THR A 718 1.88 -5.64 -11.72
C THR A 718 0.35 -5.73 -11.84
N ILE A 719 -0.39 -5.10 -10.95
CA ILE A 719 -1.84 -4.95 -11.07
C ILE A 719 -2.16 -3.90 -12.13
N TRP A 720 -3.14 -4.16 -12.97
CA TRP A 720 -3.62 -3.25 -14.00
C TRP A 720 -4.74 -2.35 -13.48
N GLU A 721 -4.89 -1.17 -14.09
CA GLU A 721 -5.95 -0.21 -13.80
C GLU A 721 -7.33 -0.73 -14.18
N ARG A 722 -7.43 -1.39 -15.34
CA ARG A 722 -8.69 -1.92 -15.88
C ARG A 722 -8.65 -3.44 -15.92
N TRP A 723 -9.81 -4.08 -15.77
CA TRP A 723 -9.94 -5.51 -15.96
C TRP A 723 -9.50 -5.98 -17.36
N ASN A 724 -9.62 -5.10 -18.37
CA ASN A 724 -9.26 -5.34 -19.77
C ASN A 724 -8.14 -4.42 -20.26
N SER A 725 -7.17 -4.06 -19.41
CA SER A 725 -6.06 -3.18 -19.83
C SER A 725 -5.36 -3.70 -21.09
N VAL A 726 -5.17 -5.01 -21.20
CA VAL A 726 -4.72 -5.68 -22.41
C VAL A 726 -5.81 -6.64 -22.86
N LEU A 727 -6.19 -6.58 -24.15
CA LEU A 727 -7.22 -7.42 -24.74
C LEU A 727 -6.67 -8.82 -25.09
N PRO A 728 -7.53 -9.82 -25.36
CA PRO A 728 -7.08 -11.19 -25.66
C PRO A 728 -6.16 -11.31 -26.86
N ASP A 729 -6.20 -10.40 -27.81
CA ASP A 729 -5.30 -10.32 -28.96
C ASP A 729 -3.92 -9.67 -28.65
N GLY A 730 -3.71 -9.26 -27.38
CA GLY A 730 -2.50 -8.59 -26.92
C GLY A 730 -2.49 -7.07 -27.16
N SER A 731 -3.54 -6.51 -27.77
CA SER A 731 -3.64 -5.06 -27.95
C SER A 731 -4.03 -4.35 -26.64
N ILE A 732 -3.56 -3.12 -26.47
CA ILE A 732 -3.96 -2.29 -25.35
C ILE A 732 -5.39 -1.73 -25.58
N SER A 733 -6.25 -1.76 -24.55
CA SER A 733 -7.67 -1.44 -24.73
C SER A 733 -7.95 0.06 -24.81
N ASP A 734 -7.09 0.88 -24.22
CA ASP A 734 -7.21 2.35 -24.17
C ASP A 734 -5.81 2.95 -23.96
N THR A 735 -5.55 4.12 -24.49
CA THR A 735 -4.29 4.85 -24.31
C THR A 735 -4.43 6.05 -23.38
N GLY A 736 -5.65 6.52 -23.13
CA GLY A 736 -5.92 7.73 -22.32
C GLY A 736 -5.94 7.42 -20.82
N MET A 737 -6.60 6.35 -20.42
CA MET A 737 -6.73 5.91 -19.02
C MET A 737 -6.46 4.41 -18.91
N ASN A 738 -5.19 4.06 -18.96
CA ASN A 738 -4.76 2.67 -18.89
C ASN A 738 -3.31 2.57 -18.39
N SER A 739 -3.17 2.38 -17.09
CA SER A 739 -1.90 2.07 -16.45
C SER A 739 -1.76 0.56 -16.26
N LEU A 740 -0.59 0.02 -16.55
CA LEU A 740 -0.29 -1.38 -16.25
C LEU A 740 0.31 -1.56 -14.84
N ASN A 741 0.45 -0.48 -14.08
CA ASN A 741 0.87 -0.49 -12.69
C ASN A 741 -0.03 0.42 -11.84
N HIS A 742 -1.18 -0.15 -11.38
CA HIS A 742 -2.23 0.57 -10.67
C HIS A 742 -2.84 -0.34 -9.59
N TYR A 743 -2.48 -0.15 -8.36
CA TYR A 743 -2.57 -1.17 -7.29
C TYR A 743 -3.99 -1.43 -6.75
N ALA A 744 -5.01 -0.61 -7.05
CA ALA A 744 -6.32 -0.67 -6.38
C ALA A 744 -6.98 -2.07 -6.38
N TYR A 745 -7.00 -2.78 -7.52
CA TYR A 745 -7.55 -4.15 -7.58
C TYR A 745 -6.70 -5.21 -6.86
N GLY A 746 -5.49 -4.88 -6.45
CA GLY A 746 -4.66 -5.70 -5.59
C GLY A 746 -5.19 -5.83 -4.15
N SER A 747 -6.22 -5.04 -3.81
CA SER A 747 -6.98 -5.11 -2.54
C SER A 747 -7.55 -6.51 -2.23
N ILE A 748 -7.71 -7.39 -3.22
CA ILE A 748 -8.07 -8.80 -3.03
C ILE A 748 -7.14 -9.54 -2.07
N MET A 749 -5.86 -9.11 -1.94
CA MET A 749 -4.91 -9.77 -1.07
C MET A 749 -5.28 -9.63 0.41
N GLU A 750 -6.02 -8.60 0.82
CA GLU A 750 -6.54 -8.52 2.19
C GLU A 750 -7.48 -9.69 2.48
N TRP A 751 -8.34 -10.07 1.53
CA TRP A 751 -9.16 -11.29 1.66
C TRP A 751 -8.31 -12.55 1.75
N VAL A 752 -7.23 -12.66 0.99
CA VAL A 752 -6.34 -13.83 1.07
C VAL A 752 -5.71 -13.93 2.46
N TYR A 753 -5.23 -12.82 3.05
CA TYR A 753 -4.71 -12.81 4.42
C TYR A 753 -5.78 -13.13 5.46
N ARG A 754 -6.95 -12.49 5.38
CA ARG A 754 -7.99 -12.56 6.42
C ARG A 754 -8.87 -13.78 6.33
N ASN A 755 -9.22 -14.21 5.12
CA ASN A 755 -10.17 -15.33 4.92
C ASN A 755 -9.45 -16.60 4.44
N ALA A 756 -8.73 -16.59 3.33
CA ALA A 756 -8.07 -17.79 2.84
C ALA A 756 -7.03 -18.31 3.85
N ALA A 757 -6.12 -17.44 4.34
CA ALA A 757 -5.15 -17.79 5.37
C ALA A 757 -5.69 -17.66 6.80
N GLY A 758 -6.74 -16.87 7.00
CA GLY A 758 -7.52 -16.79 8.24
C GLY A 758 -6.97 -15.85 9.32
N LEU A 759 -6.00 -15.00 9.06
CA LEU A 759 -5.43 -14.11 10.09
C LEU A 759 -6.22 -12.79 10.18
N ASN A 760 -7.00 -12.64 11.25
CA ASN A 760 -7.83 -11.47 11.49
C ASN A 760 -7.44 -10.74 12.77
N PRO A 761 -6.98 -9.47 12.71
CA PRO A 761 -6.87 -8.62 13.90
C PRO A 761 -8.26 -8.31 14.44
N LEU A 762 -8.36 -8.07 15.74
CA LEU A 762 -9.59 -7.70 16.41
C LEU A 762 -9.62 -6.19 16.67
N GLU A 763 -10.75 -5.54 16.40
CA GLU A 763 -10.91 -4.10 16.66
C GLU A 763 -10.88 -3.77 18.16
N GLU A 764 -11.36 -4.71 18.99
CA GLU A 764 -11.40 -4.58 20.44
C GLU A 764 -10.03 -4.78 21.10
N GLU A 765 -9.15 -5.53 20.45
CA GLU A 765 -7.77 -5.80 20.89
C GLU A 765 -6.77 -5.61 19.73
N PRO A 766 -6.59 -4.36 19.25
CA PRO A 766 -5.83 -4.05 18.04
C PRO A 766 -4.34 -4.36 18.19
N GLY A 767 -3.60 -4.36 17.07
CA GLY A 767 -2.16 -4.59 17.05
C GLY A 767 -1.75 -6.05 17.16
N PHE A 768 -2.66 -6.98 16.87
CA PHE A 768 -2.40 -8.43 16.85
C PHE A 768 -2.04 -9.05 18.21
N ARG A 769 -2.38 -8.40 19.34
CA ARG A 769 -2.26 -9.02 20.67
C ARG A 769 -3.12 -10.25 20.79
N LYS A 770 -4.34 -10.15 20.33
CA LYS A 770 -5.27 -11.25 20.15
C LYS A 770 -5.79 -11.24 18.72
N VAL A 771 -5.85 -12.41 18.12
CA VAL A 771 -6.33 -12.57 16.74
C VAL A 771 -7.39 -13.65 16.64
N LEU A 772 -8.23 -13.54 15.62
CA LEU A 772 -9.06 -14.66 15.17
C LEU A 772 -8.34 -15.36 14.02
N LEU A 773 -7.94 -16.62 14.25
CA LEU A 773 -7.44 -17.54 13.23
C LEU A 773 -8.61 -18.34 12.68
N ARG A 774 -9.17 -17.92 11.56
CA ARG A 774 -10.31 -18.57 10.90
C ARG A 774 -10.01 -18.81 9.42
N PRO A 775 -9.09 -19.73 9.12
CA PRO A 775 -8.82 -20.07 7.72
C PRO A 775 -10.04 -20.73 7.07
N MET A 776 -10.23 -20.41 5.80
CA MET A 776 -11.32 -20.93 4.97
C MET A 776 -10.74 -21.72 3.79
N PRO A 777 -10.41 -23.01 3.98
CA PRO A 777 -9.79 -23.82 2.94
C PRO A 777 -10.70 -24.04 1.72
N ASP A 778 -10.06 -24.29 0.57
CA ASP A 778 -10.74 -24.76 -0.64
C ASP A 778 -9.80 -25.70 -1.42
N ALA A 779 -10.32 -26.86 -1.83
CA ALA A 779 -9.55 -27.89 -2.49
C ALA A 779 -8.92 -27.44 -3.81
N ARG A 780 -9.52 -26.46 -4.50
CA ARG A 780 -8.99 -25.91 -5.75
C ARG A 780 -7.69 -25.13 -5.59
N LEU A 781 -7.40 -24.66 -4.36
CA LEU A 781 -6.15 -23.98 -4.03
C LEU A 781 -5.08 -24.94 -3.48
N GLY A 782 -5.51 -26.08 -2.93
CA GLY A 782 -4.65 -27.14 -2.40
C GLY A 782 -4.09 -26.82 -1.02
N TYR A 783 -3.31 -25.77 -0.90
CA TYR A 783 -2.76 -25.28 0.36
C TYR A 783 -2.61 -23.75 0.36
N VAL A 784 -2.51 -23.20 1.55
CA VAL A 784 -2.05 -21.82 1.79
C VAL A 784 -0.99 -21.83 2.88
N LYS A 785 0.10 -21.11 2.66
CA LYS A 785 1.11 -20.75 3.65
C LYS A 785 1.19 -19.23 3.70
N MET A 786 0.91 -18.67 4.86
CA MET A 786 1.01 -17.25 5.13
C MET A 786 1.98 -17.01 6.27
N SER A 787 2.82 -16.00 6.14
CA SER A 787 3.57 -15.42 7.24
C SER A 787 3.36 -13.91 7.28
N TYR A 788 3.24 -13.37 8.50
CA TYR A 788 3.07 -11.94 8.72
C TYR A 788 3.87 -11.50 9.95
N LYS A 789 4.83 -10.59 9.75
CA LYS A 789 5.56 -9.94 10.83
C LYS A 789 4.70 -8.79 11.38
N SER A 790 3.89 -9.12 12.36
CA SER A 790 3.01 -8.17 13.03
C SER A 790 3.77 -7.29 14.03
N PRO A 791 3.13 -6.24 14.58
CA PRO A 791 3.72 -5.43 15.64
C PRO A 791 4.13 -6.19 16.92
N VAL A 792 3.60 -7.37 17.15
CA VAL A 792 3.93 -8.23 18.30
C VAL A 792 4.84 -9.40 17.93
N GLY A 793 5.16 -9.61 16.66
CA GLY A 793 6.01 -10.69 16.19
C GLY A 793 5.43 -11.46 15.03
N LEU A 794 6.09 -12.58 14.70
CA LEU A 794 5.75 -13.38 13.54
C LEU A 794 4.53 -14.27 13.81
N TYR A 795 3.48 -14.08 13.02
CA TYR A 795 2.40 -15.03 12.82
C TYR A 795 2.65 -15.90 11.60
N GLU A 796 2.35 -17.18 11.70
CA GLU A 796 2.21 -18.06 10.54
C GLU A 796 0.85 -18.76 10.60
N SER A 797 0.23 -18.90 9.44
CA SER A 797 -0.96 -19.72 9.24
C SER A 797 -0.77 -20.56 7.99
N LYS A 798 -0.76 -21.88 8.18
CA LYS A 798 -0.73 -22.86 7.10
C LYS A 798 -1.93 -23.76 7.19
N TRP A 799 -2.53 -24.07 6.04
CA TRP A 799 -3.41 -25.22 5.90
C TRP A 799 -3.11 -25.98 4.62
N GLU A 800 -3.44 -27.27 4.62
CA GLU A 800 -3.26 -28.18 3.49
C GLU A 800 -4.34 -29.26 3.52
N ILE A 801 -4.85 -29.62 2.34
CA ILE A 801 -5.78 -30.74 2.17
C ILE A 801 -4.98 -31.91 1.61
N ASP A 802 -4.83 -33.00 2.40
CA ASP A 802 -4.07 -34.18 2.01
C ASP A 802 -4.77 -35.00 0.91
N GLU A 803 -4.11 -36.05 0.41
CA GLU A 803 -4.67 -36.90 -0.65
C GLU A 803 -5.96 -37.63 -0.23
N ALA A 804 -6.13 -37.90 1.05
CA ALA A 804 -7.30 -38.57 1.61
C ALA A 804 -8.47 -37.62 1.90
N GLY A 805 -8.25 -36.28 1.74
CA GLY A 805 -9.21 -35.23 2.04
C GLY A 805 -9.15 -34.74 3.49
N GLY A 806 -8.15 -35.17 4.26
CA GLY A 806 -7.88 -34.70 5.62
C GLY A 806 -7.35 -33.27 5.59
N LEU A 807 -7.64 -32.49 6.65
CA LEU A 807 -7.13 -31.14 6.85
C LEU A 807 -5.99 -31.14 7.86
N GLU A 808 -4.92 -30.47 7.49
CA GLU A 808 -3.78 -30.15 8.34
C GLU A 808 -3.64 -28.64 8.49
N PHE A 809 -3.46 -28.17 9.73
CA PHE A 809 -3.19 -26.76 10.03
C PHE A 809 -1.91 -26.65 10.85
N ARG A 810 -1.16 -25.57 10.60
CA ARG A 810 -0.05 -25.15 11.44
C ARG A 810 -0.17 -23.65 11.70
N PHE A 811 -0.23 -23.28 12.97
CA PHE A 811 -0.23 -21.89 13.42
C PHE A 811 1.00 -21.60 14.26
N VAL A 812 1.62 -20.45 14.03
CA VAL A 812 2.64 -19.87 14.91
C VAL A 812 2.07 -18.57 15.47
N ILE A 813 2.05 -18.49 16.81
CA ILE A 813 1.56 -17.32 17.56
C ILE A 813 2.76 -16.75 18.31
N PRO A 814 3.10 -15.45 18.11
CA PRO A 814 4.26 -14.85 18.73
C PRO A 814 4.15 -14.73 20.25
N PHE A 815 5.27 -14.45 20.88
CA PHE A 815 5.34 -14.19 22.31
C PHE A 815 4.39 -13.07 22.73
N ASN A 816 3.77 -13.25 23.90
CA ASN A 816 2.83 -12.29 24.49
C ASN A 816 1.56 -12.01 23.64
N ALA A 817 1.22 -12.94 22.75
CA ALA A 817 0.00 -12.91 21.95
C ALA A 817 -0.83 -14.18 22.15
N SER A 818 -2.09 -14.12 21.74
CA SER A 818 -3.04 -15.23 21.79
C SER A 818 -3.92 -15.25 20.55
N ALA A 819 -4.61 -16.37 20.33
CA ALA A 819 -5.54 -16.51 19.23
C ALA A 819 -6.74 -17.36 19.60
N LYS A 820 -7.90 -17.03 19.05
CA LYS A 820 -9.01 -17.96 18.91
C LYS A 820 -8.90 -18.63 17.54
N ALA A 821 -8.59 -19.92 17.50
CA ALA A 821 -8.58 -20.68 16.25
C ALA A 821 -9.96 -21.30 16.01
N VAL A 822 -10.55 -21.05 14.84
CA VAL A 822 -11.82 -21.64 14.41
C VAL A 822 -11.55 -22.55 13.23
N LEU A 823 -11.62 -23.86 13.50
CA LEU A 823 -11.32 -24.92 12.53
C LEU A 823 -12.61 -25.34 11.83
N PRO A 824 -12.71 -25.20 10.51
CA PRO A 824 -13.95 -25.44 9.76
C PRO A 824 -14.24 -26.93 9.62
N HIS A 825 -15.54 -27.30 9.66
CA HIS A 825 -16.04 -28.67 9.53
C HIS A 825 -15.37 -29.66 10.46
N ALA A 826 -14.92 -29.19 11.65
CA ALA A 826 -14.19 -29.95 12.65
C ALA A 826 -15.11 -30.38 13.80
N ARG A 827 -14.97 -31.61 14.24
CA ARG A 827 -15.52 -32.09 15.51
C ARG A 827 -14.44 -32.03 16.59
N LEU A 828 -14.72 -31.29 17.65
CA LEU A 828 -13.73 -30.99 18.70
C LEU A 828 -13.09 -32.27 19.27
N GLU A 829 -13.89 -33.34 19.49
CA GLU A 829 -13.45 -34.62 20.02
C GLU A 829 -12.56 -35.43 19.06
N GLU A 830 -12.62 -35.14 17.75
CA GLU A 830 -11.88 -35.83 16.69
C GLU A 830 -10.55 -35.13 16.35
N LEU A 831 -10.30 -33.94 16.91
CA LEU A 831 -9.09 -33.19 16.63
C LEU A 831 -7.85 -33.89 17.20
N ASN A 832 -6.80 -33.96 16.37
CA ASN A 832 -5.43 -34.17 16.84
C ASN A 832 -4.73 -32.84 16.96
N VAL A 833 -4.07 -32.60 18.09
CA VAL A 833 -3.30 -31.37 18.38
C VAL A 833 -1.89 -31.76 18.77
N ASN A 834 -0.89 -31.31 18.01
CA ASN A 834 0.52 -31.64 18.22
C ASN A 834 0.73 -33.16 18.39
N GLY A 835 0.05 -34.00 17.57
CA GLY A 835 0.11 -35.46 17.58
C GLY A 835 -0.64 -36.13 18.72
N LYS A 836 -1.43 -35.41 19.50
CA LYS A 836 -2.26 -35.96 20.60
C LYS A 836 -3.74 -35.68 20.32
N ARG A 837 -4.63 -36.53 20.87
CA ARG A 837 -6.06 -36.23 20.83
C ARG A 837 -6.36 -34.95 21.62
N PHE A 838 -7.36 -34.19 21.19
CA PHE A 838 -7.75 -32.92 21.82
C PHE A 838 -7.95 -33.05 23.34
N SER A 839 -8.62 -34.12 23.80
CA SER A 839 -8.84 -34.44 25.24
C SER A 839 -7.55 -34.57 26.07
N GLN A 840 -6.40 -34.77 25.43
CA GLN A 840 -5.07 -34.90 26.04
C GLN A 840 -4.17 -33.68 25.82
N ALA A 841 -4.63 -32.72 25.03
CA ALA A 841 -3.82 -31.55 24.64
C ALA A 841 -3.82 -30.47 25.74
N GLY A 842 -4.74 -30.52 26.71
CA GLY A 842 -4.84 -29.51 27.77
C GLY A 842 -5.27 -28.12 27.28
N LEU A 843 -5.99 -28.07 26.17
CA LEU A 843 -6.56 -26.86 25.60
C LEU A 843 -8.04 -26.69 25.94
N GLU A 844 -8.48 -25.45 26.02
CA GLU A 844 -9.89 -25.11 26.08
C GLU A 844 -10.47 -24.94 24.68
N GLY A 845 -11.62 -25.54 24.44
CA GLY A 845 -12.31 -25.44 23.14
C GLY A 845 -13.80 -25.69 23.25
N VAL A 846 -14.53 -25.21 22.25
CA VAL A 846 -16.00 -25.26 22.17
C VAL A 846 -16.40 -25.68 20.77
N GLN A 847 -17.44 -26.53 20.64
CA GLN A 847 -18.07 -26.78 19.34
C GLN A 847 -18.97 -25.58 18.99
N GLU A 848 -18.68 -24.89 17.89
CA GLU A 848 -19.46 -23.77 17.35
C GLU A 848 -20.09 -24.18 16.02
N GLY A 849 -21.29 -24.71 16.06
CA GLY A 849 -21.96 -25.24 14.85
C GLY A 849 -21.18 -26.43 14.28
N ASP A 850 -20.74 -26.29 13.05
CA ASP A 850 -19.89 -27.26 12.33
C ASP A 850 -18.38 -27.02 12.52
N CYS A 851 -17.99 -26.02 13.30
CA CYS A 851 -16.60 -25.65 13.55
C CYS A 851 -16.16 -26.00 14.98
N ALA A 852 -14.89 -26.29 15.17
CA ALA A 852 -14.29 -26.36 16.49
C ALA A 852 -13.50 -25.06 16.78
N ALA A 853 -13.85 -24.36 17.84
CA ALA A 853 -13.15 -23.17 18.31
C ALA A 853 -12.24 -23.52 19.48
N VAL A 854 -10.96 -23.10 19.41
CA VAL A 854 -9.92 -23.43 20.39
C VAL A 854 -9.16 -22.15 20.75
N GLU A 855 -9.00 -21.90 22.07
CA GLU A 855 -8.15 -20.81 22.56
C GLU A 855 -6.67 -21.24 22.58
N LEU A 856 -5.82 -20.43 21.96
CA LEU A 856 -4.40 -20.72 21.79
C LEU A 856 -3.54 -19.60 22.40
N THR A 857 -2.50 -20.00 23.09
CA THR A 857 -1.45 -19.07 23.57
C THR A 857 -0.26 -19.05 22.60
N SER A 858 0.70 -18.16 22.88
CA SER A 858 1.99 -18.12 22.14
C SER A 858 2.59 -19.52 21.96
N GLY A 859 3.12 -19.81 20.78
CA GLY A 859 3.77 -21.07 20.42
C GLY A 859 3.37 -21.60 19.05
N THR A 860 3.77 -22.84 18.77
CA THR A 860 3.42 -23.54 17.53
C THR A 860 2.34 -24.57 17.82
N TRP A 861 1.29 -24.55 17.02
CA TRP A 861 0.14 -25.43 17.13
C TRP A 861 -0.13 -26.12 15.81
N GLU A 862 -0.17 -27.44 15.83
CA GLU A 862 -0.49 -28.26 14.66
C GLU A 862 -1.80 -29.02 14.93
N PHE A 863 -2.72 -28.92 13.97
CA PHE A 863 -4.00 -29.62 14.03
C PHE A 863 -4.14 -30.52 12.82
N SER A 864 -4.73 -31.69 13.02
CA SER A 864 -5.14 -32.55 11.91
C SER A 864 -6.45 -33.27 12.25
N TYR A 865 -7.31 -33.38 11.25
CA TYR A 865 -8.60 -34.07 11.36
C TYR A 865 -9.19 -34.38 9.98
N MET A 866 -10.16 -35.32 9.96
CA MET A 866 -11.00 -35.52 8.80
C MET A 866 -12.20 -34.58 8.89
N PRO A 867 -12.42 -33.67 7.92
CA PRO A 867 -13.54 -32.72 7.97
C PRO A 867 -14.87 -33.45 7.83
N ALA A 868 -15.90 -32.98 8.57
CA ALA A 868 -17.26 -33.54 8.51
C ALA A 868 -17.93 -33.34 7.15
N GLU A 869 -17.49 -32.31 6.39
CA GLU A 869 -17.90 -32.07 5.01
C GLU A 869 -16.65 -32.12 4.12
N ALA A 870 -16.74 -32.90 3.03
CA ALA A 870 -15.61 -33.08 2.12
C ALA A 870 -15.33 -31.82 1.30
N TYR A 871 -14.09 -31.35 1.29
CA TYR A 871 -13.62 -30.24 0.47
C TYR A 871 -13.48 -30.59 -1.01
N ARG A 872 -13.16 -31.87 -1.31
CA ARG A 872 -13.13 -32.36 -2.69
C ARG A 872 -14.54 -32.76 -3.11
N LYS A 873 -15.13 -31.99 -4.00
CA LYS A 873 -16.47 -32.27 -4.54
C LYS A 873 -16.36 -33.24 -5.70
N VAL A 874 -17.19 -34.27 -5.68
CA VAL A 874 -17.38 -35.18 -6.82
C VAL A 874 -18.55 -34.66 -7.63
N TYR A 875 -18.26 -34.20 -8.84
CA TYR A 875 -19.29 -33.66 -9.73
C TYR A 875 -19.94 -34.78 -10.57
N SER A 876 -21.21 -34.57 -10.90
CA SER A 876 -21.98 -35.44 -11.79
C SER A 876 -23.09 -34.67 -12.48
N THR A 877 -23.83 -35.31 -13.34
CA THR A 877 -25.02 -34.70 -13.97
C THR A 877 -26.18 -34.47 -12.96
N GLU A 878 -26.10 -35.09 -11.78
CA GLU A 878 -27.02 -34.86 -10.65
C GLU A 878 -26.58 -33.64 -9.79
N SER A 879 -25.38 -33.10 -10.03
CA SER A 879 -24.98 -31.83 -9.39
C SER A 879 -25.84 -30.70 -9.92
N THR A 880 -26.15 -29.73 -9.05
CA THR A 880 -26.94 -28.57 -9.45
C THR A 880 -26.15 -27.68 -10.43
N LEU A 881 -26.89 -26.91 -11.22
CA LEU A 881 -26.24 -25.99 -12.16
C LEU A 881 -25.30 -25.00 -11.42
N ALA A 882 -25.72 -24.51 -10.26
CA ALA A 882 -24.90 -23.60 -9.45
C ALA A 882 -23.59 -24.26 -8.98
N GLU A 883 -23.66 -25.50 -8.47
CA GLU A 883 -22.47 -26.25 -8.05
C GLU A 883 -21.45 -26.45 -9.19
N LEU A 884 -21.94 -26.79 -10.39
CA LEU A 884 -21.10 -26.95 -11.56
C LEU A 884 -20.51 -25.62 -12.05
N MET A 885 -21.30 -24.55 -12.01
CA MET A 885 -20.83 -23.23 -12.43
C MET A 885 -19.85 -22.60 -11.45
N VAL A 886 -19.89 -22.94 -10.16
CA VAL A 886 -18.96 -22.44 -9.13
C VAL A 886 -17.55 -23.06 -9.27
N ASP A 887 -17.40 -24.22 -9.91
CA ASP A 887 -16.08 -24.73 -10.29
C ASP A 887 -15.86 -24.56 -11.80
N SER A 888 -14.87 -23.72 -12.17
CA SER A 888 -14.57 -23.44 -13.59
C SER A 888 -14.26 -24.69 -14.37
N ARG A 889 -13.55 -25.65 -13.81
CA ARG A 889 -13.17 -26.91 -14.45
C ARG A 889 -14.44 -27.74 -14.74
N ALA A 890 -15.32 -27.84 -13.75
CA ALA A 890 -16.59 -28.54 -13.90
C ALA A 890 -17.46 -27.88 -14.99
N TRP A 891 -17.58 -26.54 -14.94
CA TRP A 891 -18.36 -25.82 -15.93
C TRP A 891 -17.79 -25.86 -17.34
N GLU A 892 -16.49 -25.77 -17.51
CA GLU A 892 -15.83 -25.96 -18.82
C GLU A 892 -16.05 -27.38 -19.36
N THR A 893 -15.93 -28.40 -18.50
CA THR A 893 -16.23 -29.79 -18.87
C THR A 893 -17.67 -29.93 -19.33
N VAL A 894 -18.64 -29.30 -18.67
CA VAL A 894 -20.05 -29.29 -19.10
C VAL A 894 -20.15 -28.63 -20.47
N ARG A 895 -19.55 -27.48 -20.70
CA ARG A 895 -19.62 -26.73 -21.97
C ARG A 895 -18.95 -27.50 -23.12
N GLU A 896 -17.86 -28.18 -22.88
CA GLU A 896 -17.17 -29.01 -23.89
C GLU A 896 -18.02 -30.20 -24.31
N HIS A 897 -18.71 -30.85 -23.38
CA HIS A 897 -19.50 -32.06 -23.67
C HIS A 897 -20.95 -31.75 -24.09
N ILE A 898 -21.52 -30.66 -23.57
CA ILE A 898 -22.90 -30.20 -23.82
C ILE A 898 -22.86 -28.71 -24.21
N PRO A 899 -22.41 -28.33 -25.40
CA PRO A 899 -22.32 -26.92 -25.81
C PRO A 899 -23.70 -26.20 -25.79
N GLN A 900 -24.81 -26.97 -25.84
CA GLN A 900 -26.16 -26.43 -25.78
C GLN A 900 -26.46 -25.67 -24.48
N VAL A 901 -25.69 -25.87 -23.38
CA VAL A 901 -25.87 -25.12 -22.13
C VAL A 901 -25.65 -23.62 -22.33
N GLU A 902 -24.92 -23.23 -23.37
CA GLU A 902 -24.71 -21.83 -23.74
C GLU A 902 -26.00 -21.15 -24.27
N TYR A 903 -27.00 -21.92 -24.65
CA TYR A 903 -28.31 -21.37 -25.01
C TYR A 903 -29.19 -21.02 -23.79
N ILE A 904 -28.78 -21.34 -22.57
CA ILE A 904 -29.45 -20.89 -21.35
C ILE A 904 -29.14 -19.38 -21.21
N PRO A 905 -30.18 -18.53 -21.31
CA PRO A 905 -29.97 -17.11 -21.13
C PRO A 905 -29.47 -16.83 -19.69
N PRO A 906 -28.52 -15.94 -19.49
CA PRO A 906 -28.04 -15.57 -18.15
C PRO A 906 -29.16 -15.18 -17.17
N SER A 907 -30.25 -14.58 -17.68
CA SER A 907 -31.45 -14.25 -16.89
C SER A 907 -32.19 -15.47 -16.34
N MET A 908 -31.99 -16.66 -16.89
CA MET A 908 -32.59 -17.91 -16.42
C MET A 908 -31.70 -18.65 -15.43
N TYR A 909 -30.40 -18.36 -15.35
CA TYR A 909 -29.48 -19.06 -14.44
C TYR A 909 -29.97 -19.05 -13.00
N SER A 910 -30.44 -17.92 -12.50
CA SER A 910 -30.96 -17.82 -11.14
C SER A 910 -32.22 -18.65 -10.88
N GLN A 911 -32.99 -19.00 -11.93
CA GLN A 911 -34.21 -19.80 -11.82
C GLN A 911 -33.89 -21.29 -11.78
N VAL A 912 -32.83 -21.72 -12.48
CA VAL A 912 -32.44 -23.14 -12.60
C VAL A 912 -31.19 -23.47 -11.79
N ALA A 913 -30.63 -22.51 -11.06
CA ALA A 913 -29.37 -22.65 -10.32
C ALA A 913 -29.38 -23.83 -9.33
N SER A 914 -30.50 -24.05 -8.64
CA SER A 914 -30.64 -25.13 -7.65
C SER A 914 -31.18 -26.43 -8.26
N VAL A 915 -31.38 -26.49 -9.59
CA VAL A 915 -31.89 -27.68 -10.29
C VAL A 915 -30.68 -28.53 -10.75
N PRO A 916 -30.75 -29.87 -10.61
CA PRO A 916 -29.74 -30.77 -11.17
C PRO A 916 -29.57 -30.55 -12.68
N LEU A 917 -28.33 -30.59 -13.17
CA LEU A 917 -28.05 -30.37 -14.59
C LEU A 917 -28.86 -31.34 -15.47
N ARG A 918 -28.97 -32.61 -15.08
CA ARG A 918 -29.78 -33.60 -15.78
C ARG A 918 -31.22 -33.12 -15.98
N GLU A 919 -31.88 -32.63 -14.93
CA GLU A 919 -33.28 -32.13 -15.00
C GLU A 919 -33.39 -30.89 -15.88
N VAL A 920 -32.42 -29.99 -15.85
CA VAL A 920 -32.39 -28.80 -16.73
C VAL A 920 -32.33 -29.21 -18.20
N LEU A 921 -31.51 -30.22 -18.52
CA LEU A 921 -31.33 -30.70 -19.87
C LEU A 921 -32.53 -31.51 -20.37
N GLU A 922 -33.10 -32.37 -19.53
CA GLU A 922 -34.25 -33.20 -19.87
C GLU A 922 -35.55 -32.39 -19.97
N GLY A 923 -35.70 -31.37 -19.12
CA GLY A 923 -36.87 -30.49 -19.08
C GLY A 923 -36.94 -29.46 -20.21
N SER A 924 -35.89 -29.33 -21.02
CA SER A 924 -35.83 -28.32 -22.09
C SER A 924 -35.92 -28.97 -23.47
N TYR A 925 -36.82 -28.47 -24.33
CA TYR A 925 -36.84 -28.88 -25.75
C TYR A 925 -35.58 -28.47 -26.54
N VAL A 926 -34.92 -27.40 -26.17
CA VAL A 926 -33.74 -26.82 -26.86
C VAL A 926 -32.44 -27.47 -26.40
N LEU A 927 -32.38 -27.84 -25.12
CA LEU A 927 -31.15 -28.35 -24.48
C LEU A 927 -31.07 -29.87 -24.42
N ARG A 928 -32.12 -30.56 -24.89
CA ARG A 928 -32.26 -32.01 -24.75
C ARG A 928 -31.13 -32.75 -25.41
N VAL A 929 -30.42 -33.56 -24.63
CA VAL A 929 -29.29 -34.41 -25.05
C VAL A 929 -29.64 -35.89 -24.81
N GLY A 930 -28.95 -36.79 -25.52
CA GLY A 930 -29.14 -38.23 -25.37
C GLY A 930 -28.43 -38.79 -24.12
N GLU A 931 -28.87 -39.91 -23.62
CA GLU A 931 -28.29 -40.60 -22.46
C GLU A 931 -26.81 -40.91 -22.61
N ASP A 932 -26.32 -41.20 -23.83
CA ASP A 932 -24.89 -41.46 -24.07
C ASP A 932 -24.02 -40.22 -23.85
N ALA A 933 -24.53 -39.01 -24.18
CA ALA A 933 -23.84 -37.76 -23.94
C ALA A 933 -23.78 -37.43 -22.43
N LEU A 934 -24.91 -37.67 -21.72
CA LEU A 934 -24.99 -37.51 -20.26
C LEU A 934 -24.03 -38.49 -19.54
N ALA A 935 -23.96 -39.74 -19.97
CA ALA A 935 -23.06 -40.72 -19.39
C ALA A 935 -21.59 -40.37 -19.65
N THR A 936 -21.27 -39.80 -20.82
CA THR A 936 -19.94 -39.35 -21.17
C THR A 936 -19.52 -38.15 -20.31
N LEU A 937 -20.43 -37.20 -20.16
CA LEU A 937 -20.23 -36.02 -19.27
C LEU A 937 -20.04 -36.48 -17.82
N ASP A 938 -20.88 -37.38 -17.33
CA ASP A 938 -20.81 -37.90 -15.96
C ASP A 938 -19.43 -38.52 -15.65
N LYS A 939 -18.90 -39.29 -16.61
CA LYS A 939 -17.53 -39.84 -16.50
C LYS A 939 -16.47 -38.77 -16.47
N ALA A 940 -16.57 -37.74 -17.29
CA ALA A 940 -15.61 -36.62 -17.33
C ALA A 940 -15.65 -35.79 -16.05
N LEU A 941 -16.86 -35.49 -15.54
CA LEU A 941 -17.05 -34.75 -14.27
C LEU A 941 -16.48 -35.50 -13.06
N LYS A 942 -16.68 -36.84 -12.99
CA LYS A 942 -16.13 -37.66 -11.90
C LYS A 942 -14.59 -37.72 -11.89
N GLN A 943 -13.93 -37.38 -12.99
CA GLN A 943 -12.46 -37.33 -13.06
C GLN A 943 -11.88 -36.02 -12.54
N LEU A 944 -12.69 -35.03 -12.26
CA LEU A 944 -12.26 -33.72 -11.72
C LEU A 944 -12.09 -33.71 -10.18
N GLY A 945 -12.69 -34.69 -9.49
CA GLY A 945 -12.73 -34.76 -8.03
C GLY A 945 -11.53 -35.45 -7.38
#